data_573b7da3c2082433be4bb03d6f89378b
#
_entry.id   573b7da3c2082433be4bb03d6f89378b
#
_cell.length_a   1.000
_cell.length_b   1.000
_cell.length_c   1.000
_cell.angle_alpha   90.00
_cell.angle_beta   90.00
_cell.angle_gamma   90.00
#
_symmetry.space_group_name_H-M   'P 1'
#
loop_
_entity.id
_entity.type
_entity.pdbx_description
1 polymer ?
#
loop_
_entity_poly.entity_id
_entity_poly.type
_entity_poly.pdbx_seq_one_letter_code
_entity_poly.pdbx_strand_id
1 'polypeptide(L)'
;MSGAADLRARLQDLHARTAETPLFNPVVQLGLELSRTLESGRETLAGLEQTVADLECEALQSRAARLHRLLAPVDLAANQAAFRAVVEASAASGDFAAFKARWAKPLAHIVFTGHPTFLLSRAQSDAVAAAASSGDVTQNSVCIVNAARDAITLVSEHDDALFALAQAQDARDRLASIVLDVAAAHWPRLWQEVRPVPFRLASWVGYDMDGRTDIGWQTSIHFRLMEKAMRLARYADGLNELLDTSRRHAELGSASMPRSSAMGSETETPSNAEAWTLKQVQGDGEGALAMLRAALSHTQEMVALFATDLSDPAALSDAANRMTADAPGKLLSLAPVIALLEEAAKSEDLSQARALLTLAAAMRADGLGMGWIHFRVNASQLHNAIRRRIDPDNRLDLASRTALKRMRKLLDDVKPLRSNFAALAIENTTALRQFLAMAQILHHVDADAPIRMLIAECEDPQTVLAALYFAKLFGIEDRVDVSPLFETESALEHGGRFLEALLGEPAYQSYARTRGRVSIQTGFSDAGRFVGQLPAALAIERLQGRLASAMAAQGLSGVAALIFNTHGESMGRGAHPASMADRMSWSLSPWARGRFAAKGIPLEPEVSYQGGDGYLFFRTPELALATLTRVAEAESRMPDGADDPFYARTDLSLDFYRGIRRVQRAFLESRTYARSITAFGLGLLNETGSRKSRRQSDLAADREMSLRQIRAIPHNAILQQLGYPVNLIAGAGTAAVEDVEGIAELINASARGQQIMRMLRAADRLASIKSVAAYGELFNSAYWASRPYRGMEQHLEAACLALADKLTTDDRNSAFRTLTSRLRVDAVKLHRLLERIDPEVESAGREDVRRSLGALQALRLALMQHMFLLAVQIPAFSRSNDISRDDVIEMVFTLRIDDALAQLRRAYPVSFPSITDFSVAEPSDYPDDAATGYAEIHARFIDPIEQAHGLSLRIGAAIANHFGAHG
;
A
#
# COMPACT_ATOMS: atom_id res chain seq x y z
N MET A 1 -35.81 16.29 6.11
CA MET A 1 -34.97 15.14 6.48
C MET A 1 -33.52 15.59 6.27
N SER A 2 -33.00 16.35 7.21
CA SER A 2 -31.74 17.08 7.00
C SER A 2 -30.60 16.62 7.89
N GLY A 3 -30.70 15.51 8.60
CA GLY A 3 -29.62 15.02 9.44
C GLY A 3 -29.30 13.55 9.21
N ALA A 4 -28.04 13.16 9.48
CA ALA A 4 -27.55 11.78 9.34
C ALA A 4 -28.43 10.76 10.13
N ALA A 5 -28.87 11.14 11.34
CA ALA A 5 -29.74 10.30 12.16
C ALA A 5 -31.10 10.06 11.51
N ASP A 6 -31.73 11.11 10.94
CA ASP A 6 -33.03 11.01 10.25
C ASP A 6 -32.93 10.09 9.04
N LEU A 7 -31.84 10.19 8.26
CA LEU A 7 -31.62 9.35 7.09
C LEU A 7 -31.49 7.86 7.47
N ARG A 8 -30.75 7.57 8.56
CA ARG A 8 -30.61 6.20 9.06
C ARG A 8 -31.95 5.64 9.57
N ALA A 9 -32.71 6.42 10.34
CA ALA A 9 -34.03 6.03 10.80
C ALA A 9 -34.97 5.77 9.63
N ARG A 10 -35.00 6.68 8.64
CA ARG A 10 -35.82 6.50 7.44
C ARG A 10 -35.44 5.29 6.64
N LEU A 11 -34.14 5.03 6.48
CA LEU A 11 -33.62 3.84 5.78
C LEU A 11 -34.05 2.56 6.49
N GLN A 12 -34.03 2.56 7.83
CA GLN A 12 -34.49 1.42 8.64
C GLN A 12 -35.99 1.15 8.42
N ASP A 13 -36.87 2.19 8.45
CA ASP A 13 -38.28 2.04 8.14
C ASP A 13 -38.52 1.48 6.75
N LEU A 14 -37.75 1.96 5.77
CA LEU A 14 -37.80 1.44 4.40
C LEU A 14 -37.35 0.00 4.30
N HIS A 15 -36.35 -0.40 5.11
CA HIS A 15 -35.91 -1.81 5.14
C HIS A 15 -37.00 -2.76 5.63
N ALA A 16 -37.83 -2.35 6.58
CA ALA A 16 -38.95 -3.17 7.06
C ALA A 16 -39.92 -3.57 5.93
N ARG A 17 -40.14 -2.71 4.95
CA ARG A 17 -40.95 -3.00 3.76
C ARG A 17 -40.43 -4.10 2.86
N THR A 18 -39.16 -4.46 2.98
CA THR A 18 -38.57 -5.55 2.17
C THR A 18 -39.04 -6.94 2.60
N ALA A 19 -39.58 -7.09 3.81
CA ALA A 19 -40.20 -8.32 4.26
C ALA A 19 -41.48 -8.62 3.46
N GLU A 20 -42.25 -7.58 3.14
CA GLU A 20 -43.50 -7.68 2.38
C GLU A 20 -43.26 -7.70 0.87
N THR A 21 -42.28 -6.92 0.42
CA THR A 21 -41.95 -6.79 -1.01
C THR A 21 -40.45 -7.02 -1.21
N PRO A 22 -39.96 -8.26 -1.44
CA PRO A 22 -38.53 -8.62 -1.50
C PRO A 22 -37.70 -7.83 -2.51
N LEU A 23 -38.33 -7.41 -3.62
CA LEU A 23 -37.63 -6.60 -4.65
C LEU A 23 -37.61 -5.11 -4.32
N PHE A 24 -38.36 -4.66 -3.31
CA PHE A 24 -38.31 -3.27 -2.87
C PHE A 24 -36.88 -2.86 -2.50
N ASN A 25 -36.44 -1.69 -3.00
CA ASN A 25 -35.10 -1.21 -2.78
C ASN A 25 -35.12 0.06 -1.90
N PRO A 26 -34.77 -0.05 -0.62
CA PRO A 26 -34.75 1.07 0.31
C PRO A 26 -33.82 2.20 -0.11
N VAL A 27 -32.66 1.88 -0.71
CA VAL A 27 -31.67 2.85 -1.16
C VAL A 27 -32.21 3.68 -2.33
N VAL A 28 -32.87 3.04 -3.30
CA VAL A 28 -33.53 3.73 -4.42
C VAL A 28 -34.62 4.64 -3.90
N GLN A 29 -35.46 4.12 -2.98
CA GLN A 29 -36.59 4.89 -2.46
C GLN A 29 -36.13 6.13 -1.68
N LEU A 30 -35.13 5.96 -0.79
CA LEU A 30 -34.54 7.08 -0.05
C LEU A 30 -33.86 8.08 -0.99
N GLY A 31 -33.10 7.59 -1.98
CA GLY A 31 -32.47 8.43 -2.99
C GLY A 31 -33.50 9.24 -3.82
N LEU A 32 -34.63 8.62 -4.15
CA LEU A 32 -35.73 9.33 -4.83
C LEU A 32 -36.38 10.39 -3.93
N GLU A 33 -36.60 10.07 -2.64
CA GLU A 33 -37.15 11.04 -1.68
C GLU A 33 -36.23 12.25 -1.54
N LEU A 34 -34.94 12.04 -1.42
CA LEU A 34 -33.91 13.08 -1.36
C LEU A 34 -33.84 13.89 -2.68
N SER A 35 -33.82 13.22 -3.83
CA SER A 35 -33.84 13.88 -5.13
C SER A 35 -35.09 14.78 -5.27
N ARG A 36 -36.27 14.32 -4.85
CA ARG A 36 -37.50 15.13 -4.87
C ARG A 36 -37.44 16.36 -3.95
N THR A 37 -36.80 16.26 -2.79
CA THR A 37 -36.63 17.42 -1.91
C THR A 37 -35.66 18.42 -2.52
N LEU A 38 -34.60 17.97 -3.19
CA LEU A 38 -33.63 18.80 -3.88
C LEU A 38 -34.26 19.50 -5.09
N GLU A 39 -34.95 18.74 -5.96
CA GLU A 39 -35.57 19.30 -7.20
C GLU A 39 -36.72 20.23 -6.92
N SER A 40 -37.42 20.07 -5.80
CA SER A 40 -38.50 20.99 -5.37
C SER A 40 -37.98 22.21 -4.62
N GLY A 41 -36.65 22.38 -4.42
CA GLY A 41 -36.04 23.48 -3.67
C GLY A 41 -36.32 23.45 -2.16
N ARG A 42 -36.90 22.35 -1.62
CA ARG A 42 -37.09 22.17 -0.17
C ARG A 42 -35.79 21.81 0.54
N GLU A 43 -34.82 21.32 -0.19
CA GLU A 43 -33.47 21.08 0.25
C GLU A 43 -32.51 21.72 -0.76
N THR A 44 -31.31 22.05 -0.34
CA THR A 44 -30.27 22.63 -1.20
C THR A 44 -29.00 21.78 -1.15
N LEU A 45 -28.10 21.93 -2.12
CA LEU A 45 -26.80 21.26 -2.08
C LEU A 45 -26.00 21.66 -0.84
N ALA A 46 -26.06 22.93 -0.42
CA ALA A 46 -25.46 23.42 0.82
C ALA A 46 -26.07 22.79 2.07
N GLY A 47 -27.40 22.53 2.10
CA GLY A 47 -28.05 21.81 3.19
C GLY A 47 -27.62 20.35 3.29
N LEU A 48 -27.42 19.67 2.14
CA LEU A 48 -26.90 18.30 2.10
C LEU A 48 -25.42 18.22 2.52
N GLU A 49 -24.66 19.31 2.32
CA GLU A 49 -23.24 19.35 2.69
C GLU A 49 -23.03 19.09 4.18
N GLN A 50 -23.85 19.63 5.06
CA GLN A 50 -23.76 19.38 6.51
C GLN A 50 -23.99 17.89 6.84
N THR A 51 -25.00 17.28 6.21
CA THR A 51 -25.27 15.85 6.40
C THR A 51 -24.13 14.97 5.89
N VAL A 52 -23.51 15.33 4.77
CA VAL A 52 -22.33 14.64 4.27
C VAL A 52 -21.16 14.82 5.23
N ALA A 53 -20.96 16.03 5.78
CA ALA A 53 -19.92 16.31 6.76
C ALA A 53 -20.07 15.46 8.05
N ASP A 54 -21.28 15.31 8.55
CA ASP A 54 -21.56 14.48 9.72
C ASP A 54 -21.20 13.00 9.46
N LEU A 55 -21.60 12.46 8.30
CA LEU A 55 -21.30 11.09 7.91
C LEU A 55 -19.81 10.89 7.59
N GLU A 56 -19.13 11.90 7.07
CA GLU A 56 -17.68 11.90 6.86
C GLU A 56 -16.94 11.85 8.20
N CYS A 57 -17.36 12.65 9.18
CA CYS A 57 -16.83 12.62 10.53
C CYS A 57 -16.97 11.23 11.18
N GLU A 58 -18.17 10.64 11.13
CA GLU A 58 -18.39 9.26 11.63
C GLU A 58 -17.48 8.23 10.95
N ALA A 59 -17.21 8.39 9.66
CA ALA A 59 -16.33 7.50 8.92
C ALA A 59 -14.86 7.61 9.38
N LEU A 60 -14.39 8.85 9.64
CA LEU A 60 -13.05 9.09 10.18
C LEU A 60 -12.90 8.52 11.60
N GLN A 61 -13.91 8.74 12.47
CA GLN A 61 -13.95 8.17 13.82
C GLN A 61 -13.93 6.63 13.77
N SER A 62 -14.73 6.03 12.87
CA SER A 62 -14.77 4.58 12.68
C SER A 62 -13.41 4.03 12.22
N ARG A 63 -12.69 4.77 11.38
CA ARG A 63 -11.34 4.40 10.93
C ARG A 63 -10.33 4.44 12.07
N ALA A 64 -10.32 5.51 12.88
CA ALA A 64 -9.46 5.63 14.05
C ALA A 64 -9.74 4.52 15.08
N ALA A 65 -11.01 4.24 15.35
CA ALA A 65 -11.42 3.17 16.28
C ALA A 65 -10.96 1.78 15.82
N ARG A 66 -11.00 1.49 14.51
CA ARG A 66 -10.49 0.21 13.98
C ARG A 66 -8.98 0.11 14.13
N LEU A 67 -8.24 1.17 13.80
CA LEU A 67 -6.78 1.19 13.93
C LEU A 67 -6.36 0.99 15.40
N HIS A 68 -7.00 1.71 16.32
CA HIS A 68 -6.75 1.56 17.75
C HIS A 68 -6.99 0.10 18.21
N ARG A 69 -8.15 -0.50 17.88
CA ARG A 69 -8.47 -1.88 18.28
C ARG A 69 -7.48 -2.91 17.76
N LEU A 70 -6.99 -2.72 16.54
CA LEU A 70 -6.04 -3.66 15.92
C LEU A 70 -4.67 -3.64 16.62
N LEU A 71 -4.28 -2.47 17.17
CA LEU A 71 -2.97 -2.24 17.76
C LEU A 71 -2.96 -2.20 19.28
N ALA A 72 -4.12 -2.12 19.94
CA ALA A 72 -4.21 -1.95 21.39
C ALA A 72 -3.44 -3.03 22.18
N PRO A 73 -2.82 -2.63 23.28
CA PRO A 73 -2.72 -1.27 23.82
C PRO A 73 -1.79 -0.38 22.99
N VAL A 74 -2.18 0.90 22.79
CA VAL A 74 -1.36 1.90 22.12
C VAL A 74 -0.73 2.83 23.15
N ASP A 75 0.28 2.30 23.84
CA ASP A 75 1.01 3.00 24.91
C ASP A 75 2.49 2.58 24.84
N LEU A 76 3.39 3.55 24.96
CA LEU A 76 4.83 3.28 24.82
C LEU A 76 5.35 2.31 25.88
N ALA A 77 5.00 2.53 27.16
CA ALA A 77 5.50 1.70 28.25
C ALA A 77 4.92 0.28 28.22
N ALA A 78 3.61 0.17 27.93
CA ALA A 78 2.95 -1.13 27.79
C ALA A 78 3.55 -1.95 26.63
N ASN A 79 3.84 -1.33 25.48
CA ASN A 79 4.45 -2.01 24.35
C ASN A 79 5.92 -2.38 24.58
N GLN A 80 6.69 -1.53 25.27
CA GLN A 80 8.05 -1.89 25.69
C GLN A 80 8.03 -3.09 26.65
N ALA A 81 7.12 -3.13 27.61
CA ALA A 81 6.96 -4.25 28.53
C ALA A 81 6.53 -5.54 27.82
N ALA A 82 5.59 -5.44 26.87
CA ALA A 82 5.14 -6.56 26.06
C ALA A 82 6.27 -7.15 25.20
N PHE A 83 7.05 -6.30 24.54
CA PHE A 83 8.20 -6.74 23.76
C PHE A 83 9.31 -7.32 24.66
N ARG A 84 9.57 -6.72 25.84
CA ARG A 84 10.49 -7.27 26.83
C ARG A 84 10.11 -8.69 27.20
N ALA A 85 8.82 -8.98 27.40
CA ALA A 85 8.36 -10.35 27.69
C ALA A 85 8.67 -11.33 26.54
N VAL A 86 8.60 -10.90 25.28
CA VAL A 86 9.01 -11.72 24.13
C VAL A 86 10.52 -12.00 24.17
N VAL A 87 11.33 -11.00 24.50
CA VAL A 87 12.79 -11.15 24.59
C VAL A 87 13.19 -12.05 25.75
N GLU A 88 12.60 -11.85 26.95
CA GLU A 88 12.83 -12.67 28.15
C GLU A 88 12.49 -14.14 27.90
N ALA A 89 11.36 -14.42 27.21
CA ALA A 89 11.02 -15.78 26.82
C ALA A 89 12.10 -16.46 25.97
N SER A 90 12.79 -15.69 25.12
CA SER A 90 13.91 -16.22 24.32
C SER A 90 15.19 -16.41 25.13
N ALA A 91 15.36 -15.68 26.23
CA ALA A 91 16.51 -15.81 27.15
C ALA A 91 16.32 -16.94 28.21
N ALA A 92 15.09 -17.42 28.39
CA ALA A 92 14.73 -18.37 29.46
C ALA A 92 15.50 -19.72 29.42
N SER A 93 15.99 -20.10 28.22
CA SER A 93 16.84 -21.30 28.09
C SER A 93 18.24 -21.15 28.68
N GLY A 94 18.70 -19.94 28.94
CA GLY A 94 20.07 -19.65 29.38
C GLY A 94 21.16 -19.84 28.29
N ASP A 95 20.76 -20.21 27.06
CA ASP A 95 21.69 -20.41 25.93
C ASP A 95 21.98 -19.07 25.22
N PHE A 96 23.14 -18.51 25.53
CA PHE A 96 23.60 -17.25 24.91
C PHE A 96 23.77 -17.36 23.40
N ALA A 97 24.27 -18.48 22.89
CA ALA A 97 24.52 -18.65 21.46
C ALA A 97 23.20 -18.68 20.68
N ALA A 98 22.20 -19.39 21.20
CA ALA A 98 20.86 -19.43 20.63
C ALA A 98 20.19 -18.04 20.68
N PHE A 99 20.29 -17.34 21.81
CA PHE A 99 19.79 -15.97 21.96
C PHE A 99 20.42 -14.99 20.96
N LYS A 100 21.78 -14.99 20.89
CA LYS A 100 22.55 -14.16 19.95
C LYS A 100 22.15 -14.46 18.50
N ALA A 101 22.07 -15.74 18.13
CA ALA A 101 21.65 -16.14 16.78
C ALA A 101 20.21 -15.76 16.45
N ARG A 102 19.30 -15.84 17.42
CA ARG A 102 17.90 -15.45 17.25
C ARG A 102 17.75 -13.98 16.94
N TRP A 103 18.39 -13.08 17.70
CA TRP A 103 18.25 -11.64 17.57
C TRP A 103 19.15 -11.02 16.50
N ALA A 104 20.12 -11.76 15.95
CA ALA A 104 20.87 -11.34 14.77
C ALA A 104 20.07 -11.40 13.47
N LYS A 105 18.86 -12.00 13.49
CA LYS A 105 17.96 -12.12 12.33
C LYS A 105 16.66 -11.38 12.62
N PRO A 106 16.07 -10.72 11.62
CA PRO A 106 14.79 -10.02 11.81
C PRO A 106 13.65 -11.00 12.08
N LEU A 107 12.68 -10.56 12.86
CA LEU A 107 11.41 -11.25 13.06
C LEU A 107 10.58 -11.19 11.77
N ALA A 108 10.55 -10.01 11.16
CA ALA A 108 9.92 -9.74 9.88
C ALA A 108 10.60 -8.54 9.19
N HIS A 109 10.41 -8.45 7.88
CA HIS A 109 10.72 -7.25 7.11
C HIS A 109 9.43 -6.46 6.90
N ILE A 110 9.48 -5.15 7.12
CA ILE A 110 8.37 -4.21 6.94
C ILE A 110 8.64 -3.38 5.69
N VAL A 111 7.75 -3.46 4.70
CA VAL A 111 7.93 -2.78 3.43
C VAL A 111 6.90 -1.68 3.26
N PHE A 112 7.37 -0.45 3.13
CA PHE A 112 6.57 0.72 2.80
C PHE A 112 6.43 0.80 1.28
N THR A 113 5.22 0.54 0.78
CA THR A 113 4.98 0.40 -0.65
C THR A 113 4.35 1.65 -1.24
N GLY A 114 4.64 1.97 -2.51
CA GLY A 114 4.06 3.07 -3.26
C GLY A 114 2.69 2.73 -3.87
N HIS A 115 1.85 1.94 -3.18
CA HIS A 115 0.50 1.67 -3.64
C HIS A 115 -0.39 2.91 -3.45
N PRO A 116 -1.25 3.28 -4.43
CA PRO A 116 -2.04 4.50 -4.38
C PRO A 116 -3.28 4.33 -3.50
N THR A 117 -3.13 4.49 -2.18
CA THR A 117 -4.22 4.52 -1.22
C THR A 117 -4.20 5.78 -0.33
N PHE A 118 -3.66 6.90 -0.84
CA PHE A 118 -3.62 8.20 -0.17
C PHE A 118 -4.99 8.88 -0.23
N LEU A 119 -5.94 8.36 0.54
CA LEU A 119 -7.31 8.88 0.58
C LEU A 119 -7.46 10.10 1.50
N LEU A 120 -6.72 10.12 2.60
CA LEU A 120 -6.79 11.18 3.61
C LEU A 120 -5.84 12.33 3.25
N SER A 121 -6.23 13.57 3.54
CA SER A 121 -5.28 14.67 3.58
C SER A 121 -4.27 14.47 4.73
N ARG A 122 -3.18 15.23 4.72
CA ARG A 122 -2.18 15.17 5.80
C ARG A 122 -2.82 15.46 7.16
N ALA A 123 -3.64 16.52 7.25
CA ALA A 123 -4.36 16.89 8.47
C ALA A 123 -5.32 15.79 8.94
N GLN A 124 -6.07 15.16 8.03
CA GLN A 124 -6.93 14.03 8.36
C GLN A 124 -6.11 12.82 8.85
N SER A 125 -4.98 12.53 8.22
CA SER A 125 -4.09 11.44 8.61
C SER A 125 -3.54 11.64 10.03
N ASP A 126 -3.11 12.86 10.35
CA ASP A 126 -2.62 13.23 11.67
C ASP A 126 -3.73 13.13 12.73
N ALA A 127 -4.92 13.63 12.43
CA ALA A 127 -6.07 13.57 13.34
C ALA A 127 -6.53 12.13 13.62
N VAL A 128 -6.65 11.30 12.57
CA VAL A 128 -7.00 9.88 12.71
C VAL A 128 -5.95 9.12 13.52
N ALA A 129 -4.67 9.39 13.27
CA ALA A 129 -3.57 8.75 13.99
C ALA A 129 -3.53 9.19 15.46
N ALA A 130 -3.71 10.47 15.76
CA ALA A 130 -3.77 10.99 17.12
C ALA A 130 -4.93 10.35 17.92
N ALA A 131 -6.12 10.27 17.33
CA ALA A 131 -7.26 9.61 17.95
C ALA A 131 -7.05 8.11 18.15
N ALA A 132 -6.42 7.45 17.19
CA ALA A 132 -6.06 6.03 17.32
C ALA A 132 -5.00 5.81 18.39
N SER A 133 -4.06 6.74 18.58
CA SER A 133 -3.05 6.66 19.63
C SER A 133 -3.66 6.86 21.02
N SER A 134 -4.50 7.86 21.21
CA SER A 134 -5.12 8.18 22.51
C SER A 134 -6.25 7.20 22.88
N GLY A 135 -6.85 6.52 21.91
CA GLY A 135 -8.08 5.72 22.09
C GLY A 135 -9.36 6.56 22.22
N ASP A 136 -9.26 7.88 22.29
CA ASP A 136 -10.40 8.77 22.30
C ASP A 136 -10.82 9.14 20.86
N VAL A 137 -11.64 8.28 20.29
CA VAL A 137 -12.10 8.41 18.90
C VAL A 137 -13.35 9.28 18.75
N THR A 138 -13.92 9.75 19.87
CA THR A 138 -15.16 10.58 19.88
C THR A 138 -14.87 12.07 19.82
N GLN A 139 -13.60 12.46 19.91
CA GLN A 139 -13.20 13.87 19.87
C GLN A 139 -13.55 14.52 18.53
N ASN A 140 -14.05 15.74 18.59
CA ASN A 140 -14.31 16.56 17.41
C ASN A 140 -13.04 16.87 16.60
N SER A 141 -11.85 16.74 17.19
CA SER A 141 -10.56 16.90 16.52
C SER A 141 -10.34 15.89 15.38
N VAL A 142 -11.01 14.73 15.41
CA VAL A 142 -10.95 13.74 14.31
C VAL A 142 -11.78 14.20 13.11
N CYS A 143 -12.78 15.04 13.34
CA CYS A 143 -13.76 15.47 12.36
C CYS A 143 -13.24 16.58 11.43
N ILE A 144 -12.09 16.38 10.81
CA ILE A 144 -11.57 17.27 9.77
C ILE A 144 -12.27 16.92 8.46
N VAL A 145 -13.47 17.47 8.28
CA VAL A 145 -14.30 17.26 7.08
C VAL A 145 -13.96 18.28 5.99
N ASN A 146 -14.28 17.96 4.76
CA ASN A 146 -14.04 18.82 3.60
C ASN A 146 -12.59 19.36 3.51
N ALA A 147 -11.61 18.53 3.91
CA ALA A 147 -10.22 18.94 3.90
C ALA A 147 -9.72 19.06 2.45
N ALA A 148 -9.14 20.21 2.14
CA ALA A 148 -8.41 20.38 0.89
C ALA A 148 -7.25 19.36 0.81
N ARG A 149 -7.04 18.80 -0.36
CA ARG A 149 -5.94 17.89 -0.63
C ARG A 149 -4.96 18.53 -1.58
N ASP A 150 -3.69 18.44 -1.24
CA ASP A 150 -2.64 18.74 -2.18
C ASP A 150 -2.59 17.69 -3.29
N ALA A 151 -2.11 18.08 -4.47
CA ALA A 151 -1.89 17.14 -5.56
C ALA A 151 -0.87 16.07 -5.12
N ILE A 152 -1.23 14.80 -5.28
CA ILE A 152 -0.36 13.69 -4.93
C ILE A 152 0.69 13.54 -6.04
N THR A 153 1.94 13.80 -5.69
CA THR A 153 3.10 13.67 -6.56
C THR A 153 4.00 12.53 -6.10
N LEU A 154 4.92 12.08 -6.95
CA LEU A 154 5.93 11.10 -6.56
C LEU A 154 6.78 11.60 -5.38
N VAL A 155 7.07 12.90 -5.32
CA VAL A 155 7.83 13.51 -4.23
C VAL A 155 7.03 13.44 -2.93
N SER A 156 5.74 13.82 -2.94
CA SER A 156 4.91 13.73 -1.75
C SER A 156 4.71 12.28 -1.25
N GLU A 157 4.58 11.31 -2.17
CA GLU A 157 4.56 9.88 -1.81
C GLU A 157 5.88 9.43 -1.15
N HIS A 158 7.02 9.93 -1.66
CA HIS A 158 8.33 9.62 -1.11
C HIS A 158 8.51 10.25 0.28
N ASP A 159 8.13 11.50 0.46
CA ASP A 159 8.21 12.20 1.75
C ASP A 159 7.35 11.52 2.83
N ASP A 160 6.12 11.10 2.48
CA ASP A 160 5.27 10.35 3.40
C ASP A 160 5.86 8.97 3.74
N ALA A 161 6.50 8.31 2.77
CA ALA A 161 7.19 7.04 3.02
C ALA A 161 8.40 7.24 3.95
N LEU A 162 9.20 8.29 3.75
CA LEU A 162 10.34 8.61 4.61
C LEU A 162 9.89 8.96 6.03
N PHE A 163 8.77 9.68 6.17
CA PHE A 163 8.21 9.97 7.49
C PHE A 163 7.82 8.68 8.22
N ALA A 164 7.08 7.79 7.58
CA ALA A 164 6.68 6.51 8.17
C ALA A 164 7.88 5.60 8.48
N LEU A 165 8.88 5.56 7.59
CA LEU A 165 10.15 4.86 7.81
C LEU A 165 10.89 5.40 9.03
N ALA A 166 10.97 6.71 9.20
CA ALA A 166 11.63 7.34 10.34
C ALA A 166 10.99 6.93 11.67
N GLN A 167 9.66 6.95 11.76
CA GLN A 167 8.93 6.50 12.95
C GLN A 167 9.14 4.99 13.22
N ALA A 168 9.14 4.18 12.16
CA ALA A 168 9.42 2.74 12.28
C ALA A 168 10.86 2.47 12.73
N GLN A 169 11.84 3.25 12.28
CA GLN A 169 13.22 3.17 12.71
C GLN A 169 13.36 3.48 14.20
N ASP A 170 12.76 4.57 14.67
CA ASP A 170 12.79 4.96 16.09
C ASP A 170 12.14 3.88 16.99
N ALA A 171 11.00 3.34 16.55
CA ALA A 171 10.36 2.24 17.26
C ALA A 171 11.25 0.99 17.28
N ARG A 172 11.83 0.58 16.15
CA ARG A 172 12.75 -0.56 16.05
C ARG A 172 13.99 -0.38 16.94
N ASP A 173 14.57 0.81 16.98
CA ASP A 173 15.78 1.09 17.75
C ASP A 173 15.49 1.02 19.27
N ARG A 174 14.31 1.44 19.71
CA ARG A 174 13.82 1.19 21.08
C ARG A 174 13.71 -0.29 21.38
N LEU A 175 13.19 -1.10 20.44
CA LEU A 175 13.09 -2.56 20.60
C LEU A 175 14.48 -3.21 20.61
N ALA A 176 15.42 -2.76 19.80
CA ALA A 176 16.82 -3.22 19.81
C ALA A 176 17.51 -2.94 21.15
N SER A 177 17.27 -1.77 21.74
CA SER A 177 17.76 -1.42 23.09
C SER A 177 17.23 -2.38 24.16
N ILE A 178 15.95 -2.79 24.07
CA ILE A 178 15.38 -3.77 25.02
C ILE A 178 16.08 -5.13 24.88
N VAL A 179 16.42 -5.57 23.67
CA VAL A 179 17.18 -6.81 23.46
C VAL A 179 18.53 -6.76 24.15
N LEU A 180 19.26 -5.64 24.01
CA LEU A 180 20.55 -5.43 24.67
C LEU A 180 20.42 -5.37 26.19
N ASP A 181 19.35 -4.75 26.69
CA ASP A 181 19.09 -4.63 28.13
C ASP A 181 18.84 -6.01 28.77
N VAL A 182 18.00 -6.83 28.14
CA VAL A 182 17.76 -8.22 28.58
C VAL A 182 19.04 -9.05 28.48
N ALA A 183 19.80 -8.90 27.39
CA ALA A 183 21.08 -9.58 27.25
C ALA A 183 22.07 -9.22 28.35
N ALA A 184 22.15 -7.95 28.74
CA ALA A 184 23.02 -7.45 29.81
C ALA A 184 22.60 -8.03 31.18
N ALA A 185 21.29 -8.15 31.42
CA ALA A 185 20.79 -8.73 32.67
C ALA A 185 21.13 -10.25 32.80
N HIS A 186 20.97 -11.01 31.73
CA HIS A 186 21.18 -12.46 31.70
C HIS A 186 22.66 -12.86 31.52
N TRP A 187 23.42 -12.09 30.72
CA TRP A 187 24.82 -12.38 30.36
C TRP A 187 25.73 -11.15 30.50
N PRO A 188 26.02 -10.65 31.72
CA PRO A 188 26.74 -9.41 31.97
C PRO A 188 28.13 -9.29 31.30
N ARG A 189 28.78 -10.42 31.00
CA ARG A 189 30.11 -10.46 30.38
C ARG A 189 30.09 -10.64 28.84
N LEU A 190 28.94 -11.01 28.26
CA LEU A 190 28.82 -11.40 26.86
C LEU A 190 27.86 -10.52 26.05
N TRP A 191 27.00 -9.76 26.73
CA TRP A 191 25.91 -9.02 26.09
C TRP A 191 26.37 -8.06 24.98
N GLN A 192 27.58 -7.50 25.11
CA GLN A 192 28.14 -6.61 24.07
C GLN A 192 28.43 -7.32 22.75
N GLU A 193 28.38 -8.64 22.71
CA GLU A 193 28.48 -9.40 21.46
C GLU A 193 27.14 -9.50 20.70
N VAL A 194 26.01 -9.17 21.33
CA VAL A 194 24.70 -9.24 20.67
C VAL A 194 24.56 -8.10 19.66
N ARG A 195 24.08 -8.44 18.46
CA ARG A 195 23.86 -7.52 17.35
C ARG A 195 22.39 -7.57 16.94
N PRO A 196 21.50 -6.90 17.68
CA PRO A 196 20.06 -7.04 17.48
C PRO A 196 19.60 -6.39 16.19
N VAL A 197 18.82 -7.11 15.39
CA VAL A 197 18.10 -6.63 14.23
C VAL A 197 16.65 -7.14 14.31
N PRO A 198 15.83 -6.61 15.23
CA PRO A 198 14.48 -7.13 15.43
C PRO A 198 13.59 -7.01 14.19
N PHE A 199 13.77 -5.96 13.41
CA PHE A 199 13.07 -5.71 12.16
C PHE A 199 14.00 -5.12 11.10
N ARG A 200 13.71 -5.43 9.83
CA ARG A 200 14.26 -4.73 8.67
C ARG A 200 13.17 -3.92 8.00
N LEU A 201 13.53 -2.76 7.48
CA LEU A 201 12.63 -1.83 6.84
C LEU A 201 13.03 -1.70 5.37
N ALA A 202 12.05 -1.52 4.49
CA ALA A 202 12.28 -1.39 3.06
C ALA A 202 11.26 -0.45 2.41
N SER A 203 11.60 0.10 1.25
CA SER A 203 10.67 0.83 0.41
C SER A 203 10.95 0.58 -1.07
N TRP A 204 9.92 0.74 -1.92
CA TRP A 204 10.07 0.82 -3.36
C TRP A 204 9.68 2.19 -3.95
N VAL A 205 9.29 3.14 -3.10
CA VAL A 205 8.89 4.48 -3.57
C VAL A 205 10.09 5.17 -4.21
N GLY A 206 9.94 5.56 -5.48
CA GLY A 206 11.06 6.11 -6.27
C GLY A 206 11.92 5.08 -7.02
N TYR A 207 11.66 3.78 -6.85
CA TYR A 207 12.44 2.70 -7.48
C TYR A 207 11.59 1.73 -8.32
N ASP A 208 10.25 1.84 -8.29
CA ASP A 208 9.34 1.04 -9.11
C ASP A 208 9.18 1.65 -10.50
N MET A 209 9.92 1.15 -11.46
CA MET A 209 9.85 1.59 -12.87
C MET A 209 8.88 0.73 -13.70
N ASP A 210 8.12 -0.19 -13.09
CA ASP A 210 7.13 -1.00 -13.82
C ASP A 210 5.88 -0.16 -14.17
N GLY A 211 5.78 0.19 -15.45
CA GLY A 211 4.65 0.98 -15.96
C GLY A 211 4.58 2.42 -15.43
N ARG A 212 5.70 2.97 -14.94
CA ARG A 212 5.85 4.39 -14.57
C ARG A 212 6.81 5.08 -15.53
N THR A 213 6.39 6.23 -16.04
CA THR A 213 7.20 7.08 -16.94
C THR A 213 7.84 8.25 -16.20
N ASP A 214 7.40 8.51 -14.98
CA ASP A 214 7.87 9.59 -14.08
C ASP A 214 9.02 9.15 -13.17
N ILE A 215 9.39 7.86 -13.15
CA ILE A 215 10.54 7.34 -12.42
C ILE A 215 11.66 6.99 -13.41
N GLY A 216 12.67 7.84 -13.45
CA GLY A 216 13.90 7.61 -14.18
C GLY A 216 15.06 7.22 -13.24
N TRP A 217 16.20 6.85 -13.81
CA TRP A 217 17.42 6.57 -13.05
C TRP A 217 17.89 7.79 -12.23
N GLN A 218 17.71 8.99 -12.78
CA GLN A 218 18.01 10.27 -12.11
C GLN A 218 17.21 10.40 -10.81
N THR A 219 15.90 10.18 -10.89
CA THR A 219 14.99 10.21 -9.74
C THR A 219 15.43 9.20 -8.67
N SER A 220 15.72 7.96 -9.06
CA SER A 220 16.12 6.91 -8.11
C SER A 220 17.46 7.22 -7.42
N ILE A 221 18.45 7.74 -8.15
CA ILE A 221 19.73 8.14 -7.54
C ILE A 221 19.57 9.37 -6.67
N HIS A 222 18.82 10.37 -7.12
CA HIS A 222 18.54 11.58 -6.33
C HIS A 222 17.83 11.24 -5.02
N PHE A 223 16.78 10.40 -5.05
CA PHE A 223 16.09 9.95 -3.85
C PHE A 223 17.04 9.18 -2.91
N ARG A 224 17.89 8.29 -3.45
CA ARG A 224 18.85 7.59 -2.59
C ARG A 224 19.86 8.52 -1.93
N LEU A 225 20.27 9.58 -2.60
CA LEU A 225 21.14 10.61 -2.01
C LEU A 225 20.39 11.41 -0.92
N MET A 226 19.12 11.77 -1.14
CA MET A 226 18.28 12.41 -0.12
C MET A 226 18.12 11.52 1.11
N GLU A 227 17.81 10.24 0.91
CA GLU A 227 17.69 9.25 1.98
C GLU A 227 19.00 9.12 2.77
N LYS A 228 20.15 9.09 2.06
CA LYS A 228 21.48 9.05 2.66
C LYS A 228 21.75 10.31 3.51
N ALA A 229 21.47 11.49 2.98
CA ALA A 229 21.65 12.75 3.72
C ALA A 229 20.79 12.77 4.98
N MET A 230 19.51 12.42 4.86
CA MET A 230 18.59 12.34 6.00
C MET A 230 19.08 11.34 7.07
N ARG A 231 19.54 10.16 6.64
CA ARG A 231 19.99 9.14 7.60
C ARG A 231 21.30 9.52 8.27
N LEU A 232 22.26 10.09 7.55
CA LEU A 232 23.51 10.60 8.10
C LEU A 232 23.26 11.71 9.13
N ALA A 233 22.33 12.64 8.86
CA ALA A 233 21.93 13.66 9.82
C ALA A 233 21.41 13.03 11.12
N ARG A 234 20.47 12.08 11.02
CA ARG A 234 19.92 11.38 12.20
C ARG A 234 20.98 10.61 13.00
N TYR A 235 21.95 9.98 12.33
CA TYR A 235 23.06 9.31 13.01
C TYR A 235 23.98 10.30 13.71
N ALA A 236 24.31 11.43 13.05
CA ALA A 236 25.16 12.45 13.63
C ALA A 236 24.48 13.13 14.83
N ASP A 237 23.19 13.45 14.73
CA ASP A 237 22.42 14.06 15.83
C ASP A 237 22.33 13.10 17.02
N GLY A 238 21.96 11.83 16.79
CA GLY A 238 21.88 10.83 17.86
C GLY A 238 23.23 10.59 18.55
N LEU A 239 24.33 10.52 17.79
CA LEU A 239 25.66 10.37 18.38
C LEU A 239 26.09 11.63 19.15
N ASN A 240 25.78 12.83 18.63
CA ASN A 240 26.08 14.07 19.32
C ASN A 240 25.35 14.16 20.67
N GLU A 241 24.07 13.82 20.74
CA GLU A 241 23.30 13.78 22.00
C GLU A 241 23.91 12.80 23.02
N LEU A 242 24.39 11.63 22.56
CA LEU A 242 25.06 10.66 23.43
C LEU A 242 26.37 11.22 23.99
N LEU A 243 27.21 11.84 23.16
CA LEU A 243 28.48 12.42 23.58
C LEU A 243 28.27 13.60 24.53
N ASP A 244 27.28 14.45 24.29
CA ASP A 244 26.96 15.59 25.19
C ASP A 244 26.41 15.10 26.54
N THR A 245 25.71 13.98 26.57
CA THR A 245 25.24 13.35 27.81
C THR A 245 26.43 12.80 28.62
N SER A 246 27.35 12.10 27.96
CA SER A 246 28.59 11.58 28.59
C SER A 246 29.43 12.70 29.19
N ARG A 247 29.63 13.83 28.46
CA ARG A 247 30.36 15.00 28.95
C ARG A 247 29.69 15.60 30.21
N ARG A 248 28.38 15.77 30.22
CA ARG A 248 27.64 16.30 31.39
C ARG A 248 27.75 15.40 32.61
N HIS A 249 27.70 14.08 32.43
CA HIS A 249 27.94 13.13 33.52
C HIS A 249 29.36 13.18 34.07
N ALA A 250 30.36 13.33 33.23
CA ALA A 250 31.78 13.48 33.66
C ALA A 250 31.99 14.79 34.43
N GLU A 251 31.38 15.90 34.00
CA GLU A 251 31.44 17.20 34.71
C GLU A 251 30.76 17.15 36.08
N LEU A 252 29.57 16.51 36.17
CA LEU A 252 28.86 16.33 37.45
C LEU A 252 29.60 15.42 38.41
N GLY A 253 30.23 14.36 37.90
CA GLY A 253 31.07 13.45 38.68
C GLY A 253 32.32 14.16 39.25
N SER A 254 32.94 15.06 38.48
CA SER A 254 34.08 15.85 38.90
C SER A 254 33.71 16.99 39.89
N ALA A 255 32.47 17.51 39.79
CA ALA A 255 31.99 18.58 40.72
C ALA A 255 31.50 18.06 42.07
N SER A 256 31.26 16.77 42.21
CA SER A 256 30.77 16.15 43.46
C SER A 256 31.86 15.65 44.43
N MET A 257 33.16 15.83 44.10
CA MET A 257 34.22 15.58 45.06
C MET A 257 34.32 16.77 46.05
N PRO A 258 34.08 16.54 47.36
CA PRO A 258 34.26 17.62 48.34
C PRO A 258 35.76 17.98 48.45
N ARG A 259 36.09 19.27 48.25
CA ARG A 259 37.41 19.79 48.62
C ARG A 259 37.57 19.62 50.13
N SER A 260 38.13 18.49 50.56
CA SER A 260 38.62 18.37 51.94
C SER A 260 39.97 19.08 52.05
N SER A 261 39.96 20.19 52.73
CA SER A 261 41.19 20.80 53.22
C SER A 261 41.70 19.99 54.41
N ALA A 262 42.68 19.12 54.20
CA ALA A 262 43.51 18.58 55.24
C ALA A 262 44.91 18.32 54.69
N MET A 263 45.91 19.00 55.29
CA MET A 263 47.32 18.78 55.06
C MET A 263 47.73 17.35 55.42
N GLY A 264 48.52 16.72 54.53
CA GLY A 264 49.51 15.70 54.94
C GLY A 264 49.42 14.40 54.13
N SER A 265 50.51 14.19 53.39
CA SER A 265 51.16 12.99 52.90
C SER A 265 50.46 12.16 51.80
N GLU A 266 51.28 12.09 50.76
CA GLU A 266 51.35 11.02 49.71
C GLU A 266 50.18 10.88 48.78
N THR A 267 50.44 11.41 47.62
CA THR A 267 49.71 11.31 46.36
C THR A 267 49.62 9.90 45.88
N GLU A 268 48.46 9.29 45.91
CA GLU A 268 48.03 8.37 44.85
C GLU A 268 47.35 9.20 43.74
N THR A 269 48.07 9.51 42.71
CA THR A 269 47.55 9.96 41.42
C THR A 269 46.63 8.85 40.88
N PRO A 270 45.39 9.20 40.40
CA PRO A 270 44.58 8.22 39.67
C PRO A 270 45.44 7.63 38.54
N SER A 271 45.37 6.32 38.38
CA SER A 271 46.29 5.62 37.50
C SER A 271 46.20 6.25 36.09
N ASN A 272 47.36 6.57 35.52
CA ASN A 272 47.47 7.09 34.16
C ASN A 272 46.69 6.26 33.12
N ALA A 273 46.35 5.04 33.46
CA ALA A 273 45.54 4.13 32.63
C ALA A 273 44.04 4.57 32.53
N GLU A 274 43.40 5.02 33.64
CA GLU A 274 42.00 5.47 33.63
C GLU A 274 41.83 6.80 32.90
N ALA A 275 42.76 7.73 33.09
CA ALA A 275 42.76 9.03 32.39
C ALA A 275 43.10 8.85 30.88
N TRP A 276 43.90 7.84 30.52
CA TRP A 276 44.23 7.51 29.14
C TRP A 276 43.03 6.86 28.44
N THR A 277 42.34 5.95 29.11
CA THR A 277 41.13 5.25 28.57
C THR A 277 40.02 6.26 28.26
N LEU A 278 39.73 7.21 29.18
CA LEU A 278 38.73 8.26 28.97
C LEU A 278 39.06 9.17 27.76
N LYS A 279 40.34 9.53 27.57
CA LYS A 279 40.77 10.35 26.42
C LYS A 279 40.67 9.60 25.10
N GLN A 280 40.94 8.29 25.08
CA GLN A 280 40.87 7.47 23.89
C GLN A 280 39.42 7.23 23.48
N VAL A 281 38.51 6.99 24.43
CA VAL A 281 37.08 6.79 24.23
C VAL A 281 36.36 8.02 23.70
N GLN A 282 36.68 9.19 24.25
CA GLN A 282 36.19 10.47 23.70
C GLN A 282 36.72 10.68 22.28
N GLY A 283 37.94 10.24 21.97
CA GLY A 283 38.52 10.35 20.64
C GLY A 283 37.80 9.49 19.60
N ASP A 284 37.36 8.28 19.96
CA ASP A 284 36.71 7.35 19.04
C ASP A 284 35.26 7.78 18.71
N GLY A 285 34.48 8.22 19.69
CA GLY A 285 33.15 8.78 19.48
C GLY A 285 33.17 10.10 18.70
N GLU A 286 34.10 11.01 19.03
CA GLU A 286 34.31 12.27 18.30
C GLU A 286 34.80 12.02 16.87
N GLY A 287 35.65 11.02 16.65
CA GLY A 287 36.10 10.60 15.34
C GLY A 287 34.96 10.07 14.49
N ALA A 288 34.09 9.25 15.06
CA ALA A 288 32.89 8.75 14.39
C ALA A 288 31.92 9.90 14.02
N LEU A 289 31.67 10.86 14.93
CA LEU A 289 30.85 12.03 14.67
C LEU A 289 31.43 12.93 13.56
N ALA A 290 32.75 13.13 13.56
CA ALA A 290 33.43 13.89 12.51
C ALA A 290 33.29 13.23 11.14
N MET A 291 33.42 11.89 11.07
CA MET A 291 33.19 11.13 9.84
C MET A 291 31.76 11.29 9.33
N LEU A 292 30.75 11.17 10.21
CA LEU A 292 29.33 11.33 9.85
C LEU A 292 29.01 12.73 9.34
N ARG A 293 29.52 13.78 10.00
CA ARG A 293 29.32 15.18 9.58
C ARG A 293 29.99 15.49 8.24
N ALA A 294 31.22 14.99 8.02
CA ALA A 294 31.90 15.12 6.73
C ALA A 294 31.12 14.41 5.62
N ALA A 295 30.62 13.19 5.90
CA ALA A 295 29.80 12.44 4.95
C ALA A 295 28.46 13.11 4.65
N LEU A 296 27.84 13.75 5.64
CA LEU A 296 26.62 14.51 5.47
C LEU A 296 26.83 15.70 4.53
N SER A 297 27.87 16.51 4.79
CA SER A 297 28.20 17.69 3.97
C SER A 297 28.47 17.28 2.50
N HIS A 298 29.29 16.25 2.30
CA HIS A 298 29.54 15.73 0.94
C HIS A 298 28.26 15.20 0.26
N THR A 299 27.42 14.48 1.01
CA THR A 299 26.17 13.95 0.46
C THR A 299 25.19 15.06 0.08
N GLN A 300 25.07 16.14 0.89
CA GLN A 300 24.23 17.30 0.58
C GLN A 300 24.68 18.02 -0.70
N GLU A 301 25.99 18.12 -0.93
CA GLU A 301 26.52 18.63 -2.20
C GLU A 301 26.07 17.74 -3.39
N MET A 302 26.15 16.41 -3.25
CA MET A 302 25.71 15.49 -4.29
C MET A 302 24.19 15.56 -4.51
N VAL A 303 23.36 15.72 -3.45
CA VAL A 303 21.92 15.93 -3.58
C VAL A 303 21.64 17.15 -4.47
N ALA A 304 22.33 18.26 -4.23
CA ALA A 304 22.14 19.49 -5.01
C ALA A 304 22.52 19.29 -6.49
N LEU A 305 23.61 18.59 -6.77
CA LEU A 305 24.05 18.31 -8.15
C LEU A 305 23.07 17.39 -8.90
N PHE A 306 22.55 16.34 -8.24
CA PHE A 306 21.61 15.40 -8.85
C PHE A 306 20.17 15.93 -8.89
N ALA A 307 19.88 17.07 -8.31
CA ALA A 307 18.61 17.80 -8.45
C ALA A 307 18.55 18.63 -9.74
N THR A 308 19.67 18.86 -10.43
CA THR A 308 19.72 19.61 -11.70
C THR A 308 19.21 18.77 -12.88
N ASP A 309 18.97 19.40 -14.01
CA ASP A 309 18.61 18.68 -15.23
C ASP A 309 19.82 17.93 -15.80
N LEU A 310 19.91 16.64 -15.50
CA LEU A 310 20.98 15.77 -15.96
C LEU A 310 20.77 15.26 -17.41
N SER A 311 19.79 15.76 -18.14
CA SER A 311 19.71 15.55 -19.60
C SER A 311 20.74 16.39 -20.35
N ASP A 312 21.23 17.48 -19.73
CA ASP A 312 22.38 18.22 -20.22
C ASP A 312 23.69 17.44 -20.00
N PRO A 313 24.45 17.16 -21.07
CA PRO A 313 25.71 16.41 -20.94
C PRO A 313 26.78 17.07 -20.05
N ALA A 314 26.80 18.40 -19.97
CA ALA A 314 27.76 19.11 -19.11
C ALA A 314 27.38 18.97 -17.63
N ALA A 315 26.11 19.15 -17.28
CA ALA A 315 25.59 18.95 -15.92
C ALA A 315 25.80 17.50 -15.45
N LEU A 316 25.47 16.53 -16.32
CA LEU A 316 25.73 15.11 -16.02
C LEU A 316 27.22 14.83 -15.80
N SER A 317 28.09 15.39 -16.63
CA SER A 317 29.55 15.16 -16.50
C SER A 317 30.11 15.73 -15.19
N ASP A 318 29.66 16.93 -14.81
CA ASP A 318 30.08 17.54 -13.53
C ASP A 318 29.60 16.72 -12.35
N ALA A 319 28.30 16.39 -12.28
CA ALA A 319 27.72 15.58 -11.22
C ALA A 319 28.38 14.19 -11.10
N ALA A 320 28.56 13.50 -12.25
CA ALA A 320 29.20 12.19 -12.29
C ALA A 320 30.66 12.22 -11.85
N ASN A 321 31.44 13.19 -12.32
CA ASN A 321 32.86 13.31 -11.97
C ASN A 321 33.05 13.60 -10.48
N ARG A 322 32.22 14.46 -9.90
CA ARG A 322 32.25 14.75 -8.46
C ARG A 322 31.81 13.55 -7.64
N MET A 323 30.77 12.84 -8.05
CA MET A 323 30.28 11.64 -7.38
C MET A 323 31.32 10.51 -7.38
N THR A 324 32.05 10.35 -8.50
CA THR A 324 33.02 9.24 -8.65
C THR A 324 34.39 9.57 -8.09
N ALA A 325 34.76 10.84 -7.96
CA ALA A 325 36.04 11.27 -7.39
C ALA A 325 36.24 10.78 -5.95
N ASP A 326 37.52 10.52 -5.58
CA ASP A 326 37.87 10.37 -4.18
C ASP A 326 37.89 11.75 -3.50
N ALA A 327 36.98 11.95 -2.58
CA ALA A 327 36.78 13.20 -1.88
C ALA A 327 36.78 13.00 -0.35
N PRO A 328 37.30 13.96 0.43
CA PRO A 328 37.11 13.97 1.87
C PRO A 328 35.62 13.92 2.21
N GLY A 329 35.22 13.03 3.10
CA GLY A 329 33.81 12.85 3.47
C GLY A 329 33.04 11.86 2.58
N LYS A 330 33.61 11.32 1.49
CA LYS A 330 32.97 10.27 0.73
C LYS A 330 32.89 8.98 1.54
N LEU A 331 31.74 8.70 2.13
CA LEU A 331 31.46 7.49 2.92
C LEU A 331 30.56 6.56 2.12
N LEU A 332 31.06 5.35 1.80
CA LEU A 332 30.32 4.32 1.06
C LEU A 332 29.85 3.16 1.95
N SER A 333 30.43 3.03 3.15
CA SER A 333 30.08 1.99 4.12
C SER A 333 30.15 2.55 5.53
N LEU A 334 29.23 2.14 6.39
CA LEU A 334 29.23 2.48 7.81
C LEU A 334 30.14 1.59 8.67
N ALA A 335 30.78 0.57 8.09
CA ALA A 335 31.61 -0.37 8.84
C ALA A 335 32.71 0.33 9.70
N PRO A 336 33.43 1.36 9.23
CA PRO A 336 34.41 2.08 10.06
C PRO A 336 33.76 2.81 11.24
N VAL A 337 32.62 3.46 11.02
CA VAL A 337 31.88 4.18 12.08
C VAL A 337 31.35 3.19 13.13
N ILE A 338 30.76 2.09 12.69
CA ILE A 338 30.28 1.02 13.56
C ILE A 338 31.41 0.45 14.43
N ALA A 339 32.61 0.24 13.85
CA ALA A 339 33.76 -0.26 14.60
C ALA A 339 34.20 0.71 15.72
N LEU A 340 34.21 2.01 15.44
CA LEU A 340 34.50 3.04 16.45
C LEU A 340 33.47 3.05 17.59
N LEU A 341 32.16 2.94 17.27
CA LEU A 341 31.11 2.88 18.27
C LEU A 341 31.19 1.62 19.14
N GLU A 342 31.52 0.47 18.54
CA GLU A 342 31.69 -0.77 19.30
C GLU A 342 32.97 -0.78 20.18
N GLU A 343 34.00 -0.10 19.76
CA GLU A 343 35.21 0.08 20.59
C GLU A 343 34.92 1.02 21.75
N ALA A 344 34.30 2.18 21.47
CA ALA A 344 33.88 3.12 22.51
C ALA A 344 32.97 2.46 23.55
N ALA A 345 32.05 1.61 23.14
CA ALA A 345 31.12 0.93 24.05
C ALA A 345 31.80 0.00 25.06
N LYS A 346 33.01 -0.46 24.82
CA LYS A 346 33.71 -1.38 25.75
C LYS A 346 34.15 -0.73 27.06
N SER A 347 34.39 0.58 27.04
CA SER A 347 34.89 1.35 28.14
C SER A 347 33.89 2.29 28.79
N GLU A 348 32.67 2.32 28.27
CA GLU A 348 31.57 3.16 28.81
C GLU A 348 30.75 2.38 29.88
N ASP A 349 30.01 3.14 30.69
CA ASP A 349 29.02 2.53 31.58
C ASP A 349 27.91 1.77 30.81
N LEU A 350 27.17 0.94 31.52
CA LEU A 350 26.14 0.08 30.92
C LEU A 350 25.11 0.88 30.08
N SER A 351 24.72 2.07 30.53
CA SER A 351 23.71 2.90 29.84
C SER A 351 24.25 3.47 28.55
N GLN A 352 25.45 4.03 28.59
CA GLN A 352 26.14 4.61 27.42
C GLN A 352 26.56 3.53 26.43
N ALA A 353 27.13 2.43 26.91
CA ALA A 353 27.50 1.29 26.06
C ALA A 353 26.27 0.71 25.31
N ARG A 354 25.13 0.60 26.01
CA ARG A 354 23.88 0.14 25.38
C ARG A 354 23.39 1.11 24.31
N ALA A 355 23.46 2.43 24.57
CA ALA A 355 23.03 3.43 23.61
C ALA A 355 23.92 3.45 22.36
N LEU A 356 25.24 3.37 22.50
CA LEU A 356 26.20 3.26 21.39
C LEU A 356 25.96 1.98 20.57
N LEU A 357 25.73 0.83 21.21
CA LEU A 357 25.45 -0.42 20.53
C LEU A 357 24.08 -0.45 19.86
N THR A 358 23.08 0.27 20.40
CA THR A 358 21.79 0.48 19.75
C THR A 358 21.96 1.29 18.46
N LEU A 359 22.74 2.37 18.50
CA LEU A 359 23.07 3.17 17.31
C LEU A 359 23.84 2.35 16.27
N ALA A 360 24.82 1.55 16.70
CA ALA A 360 25.53 0.62 15.82
C ALA A 360 24.61 -0.44 15.19
N ALA A 361 23.62 -0.94 15.95
CA ALA A 361 22.60 -1.86 15.45
C ALA A 361 21.69 -1.18 14.40
N ALA A 362 21.29 0.06 14.62
CA ALA A 362 20.54 0.85 13.65
C ALA A 362 21.32 1.06 12.34
N MET A 363 22.61 1.36 12.43
CA MET A 363 23.52 1.50 11.28
C MET A 363 23.65 0.19 10.49
N ARG A 364 23.69 -0.97 11.16
CA ARG A 364 23.70 -2.29 10.49
C ARG A 364 22.38 -2.63 9.82
N ALA A 365 21.25 -2.21 10.40
CA ALA A 365 19.94 -2.53 9.88
C ALA A 365 19.62 -1.73 8.60
N ASP A 366 19.95 -0.43 8.58
CA ASP A 366 19.53 0.50 7.52
C ASP A 366 20.64 0.85 6.54
N GLY A 367 21.91 0.76 6.95
CA GLY A 367 23.02 1.25 6.14
C GLY A 367 23.02 2.78 6.03
N LEU A 368 23.47 3.28 4.88
CA LEU A 368 23.54 4.70 4.57
C LEU A 368 22.23 5.32 4.07
N GLY A 369 21.16 4.53 3.92
CA GLY A 369 19.85 5.03 3.49
C GLY A 369 18.77 4.80 4.54
N MET A 370 17.52 5.08 4.16
CA MET A 370 16.38 4.92 5.07
C MET A 370 15.91 3.47 5.22
N GLY A 371 16.53 2.53 4.52
CA GLY A 371 16.21 1.11 4.57
C GLY A 371 16.63 0.38 3.29
N TRP A 372 16.09 -0.82 3.09
CA TRP A 372 16.32 -1.63 1.91
C TRP A 372 15.61 -1.05 0.69
N ILE A 373 16.17 -1.23 -0.50
CA ILE A 373 15.65 -0.71 -1.74
C ILE A 373 15.02 -1.85 -2.55
N HIS A 374 13.79 -1.66 -3.01
CA HIS A 374 13.12 -2.59 -3.91
C HIS A 374 12.98 -1.96 -5.31
N PHE A 375 13.84 -2.34 -6.23
CA PHE A 375 13.67 -2.08 -7.66
C PHE A 375 12.62 -3.01 -8.23
N ARG A 376 11.85 -2.55 -9.20
CA ARG A 376 10.83 -3.34 -9.88
C ARG A 376 10.93 -3.19 -11.40
N VAL A 377 10.90 -4.33 -12.11
CA VAL A 377 10.95 -4.42 -13.58
C VAL A 377 9.89 -5.41 -14.06
N ASN A 378 9.35 -5.20 -15.26
CA ASN A 378 8.46 -6.17 -15.90
C ASN A 378 9.26 -7.26 -16.64
N ALA A 379 8.74 -8.50 -16.61
CA ALA A 379 9.34 -9.64 -17.31
C ALA A 379 9.57 -9.35 -18.81
N SER A 380 8.64 -8.66 -19.46
CA SER A 380 8.76 -8.28 -20.88
C SER A 380 9.97 -7.39 -21.17
N GLN A 381 10.33 -6.50 -20.23
CA GLN A 381 11.50 -5.64 -20.37
C GLN A 381 12.82 -6.44 -20.29
N LEU A 382 12.86 -7.44 -19.40
CA LEU A 382 13.99 -8.39 -19.31
C LEU A 382 14.08 -9.25 -20.57
N HIS A 383 12.96 -9.75 -21.07
CA HIS A 383 12.90 -10.54 -22.31
C HIS A 383 13.42 -9.72 -23.50
N ASN A 384 13.03 -8.46 -23.64
CA ASN A 384 13.51 -7.58 -24.71
C ASN A 384 15.03 -7.33 -24.60
N ALA A 385 15.55 -7.18 -23.37
CA ALA A 385 16.96 -6.96 -23.14
C ALA A 385 17.80 -8.21 -23.45
N ILE A 386 17.39 -9.39 -22.95
CA ILE A 386 18.15 -10.63 -23.12
C ILE A 386 18.05 -11.17 -24.54
N ARG A 387 16.92 -10.96 -25.25
CA ARG A 387 16.74 -11.40 -26.62
C ARG A 387 17.85 -10.92 -27.54
N ARG A 388 18.30 -9.68 -27.38
CA ARG A 388 19.44 -9.13 -28.13
C ARG A 388 20.73 -9.94 -27.99
N ARG A 389 20.86 -10.73 -26.91
CA ARG A 389 22.06 -11.54 -26.64
C ARG A 389 21.93 -12.98 -27.12
N ILE A 390 20.74 -13.58 -26.99
CA ILE A 390 20.52 -15.00 -27.30
C ILE A 390 19.79 -15.25 -28.61
N ASP A 391 19.10 -14.25 -29.15
CA ASP A 391 18.26 -14.38 -30.35
C ASP A 391 18.08 -13.04 -31.08
N PRO A 392 19.16 -12.46 -31.66
CA PRO A 392 19.11 -11.20 -32.38
C PRO A 392 18.10 -11.20 -33.52
N ASP A 393 17.85 -12.35 -34.13
CA ASP A 393 16.95 -12.52 -35.27
C ASP A 393 15.49 -12.70 -34.86
N ASN A 394 15.18 -12.70 -33.58
CA ASN A 394 13.82 -12.86 -33.02
C ASN A 394 13.10 -14.15 -33.50
N ARG A 395 13.81 -15.27 -33.59
CA ARG A 395 13.29 -16.55 -34.08
C ARG A 395 13.04 -17.59 -32.99
N LEU A 396 13.52 -17.31 -31.75
CA LEU A 396 13.53 -18.26 -30.65
C LEU A 396 12.38 -17.97 -29.68
N ASP A 397 11.63 -19.00 -29.34
CA ASP A 397 10.78 -18.94 -28.18
C ASP A 397 11.64 -18.94 -26.89
N LEU A 398 11.53 -17.88 -26.08
CA LEU A 398 12.33 -17.70 -24.86
C LEU A 398 12.01 -18.73 -23.77
N ALA A 399 10.80 -19.33 -23.80
CA ALA A 399 10.40 -20.41 -22.90
C ALA A 399 10.96 -21.77 -23.33
N SER A 400 11.58 -21.86 -24.52
CA SER A 400 12.08 -23.12 -25.08
C SER A 400 13.32 -23.65 -24.37
N ARG A 401 13.53 -24.98 -24.45
CA ARG A 401 14.77 -25.64 -23.97
C ARG A 401 16.03 -25.12 -24.68
N THR A 402 15.91 -24.68 -25.93
CA THR A 402 17.02 -24.10 -26.70
C THR A 402 17.42 -22.74 -26.11
N ALA A 403 16.43 -21.91 -25.76
CA ALA A 403 16.70 -20.64 -25.08
C ALA A 403 17.37 -20.87 -23.74
N LEU A 404 16.88 -21.81 -22.94
CA LEU A 404 17.49 -22.18 -21.65
C LEU A 404 18.94 -22.62 -21.80
N LYS A 405 19.25 -23.46 -22.82
CA LYS A 405 20.64 -23.88 -23.09
C LYS A 405 21.54 -22.70 -23.44
N ARG A 406 21.07 -21.76 -24.24
CA ARG A 406 21.79 -20.53 -24.58
C ARG A 406 22.00 -19.65 -23.35
N MET A 407 20.95 -19.54 -22.50
CA MET A 407 21.02 -18.78 -21.25
C MET A 407 22.08 -19.34 -20.28
N ARG A 408 22.11 -20.68 -20.10
CA ARG A 408 23.14 -21.34 -19.29
C ARG A 408 24.54 -20.99 -19.79
N LYS A 409 24.77 -21.08 -21.10
CA LYS A 409 26.05 -20.71 -21.70
C LYS A 409 26.42 -19.26 -21.44
N LEU A 410 25.46 -18.33 -21.57
CA LEU A 410 25.69 -16.92 -21.25
C LEU A 410 26.06 -16.70 -19.77
N LEU A 411 25.39 -17.42 -18.86
CA LEU A 411 25.67 -17.33 -17.42
C LEU A 411 27.04 -17.88 -17.04
N ASP A 412 27.54 -18.91 -17.77
CA ASP A 412 28.85 -19.51 -17.57
C ASP A 412 29.96 -18.62 -18.16
N ASP A 413 29.72 -17.99 -19.31
CA ASP A 413 30.72 -17.21 -20.06
C ASP A 413 30.77 -15.72 -19.66
N VAL A 414 29.82 -15.23 -18.83
CA VAL A 414 29.69 -13.80 -18.49
C VAL A 414 30.90 -13.29 -17.72
N LYS A 415 31.43 -12.15 -18.18
CA LYS A 415 32.46 -11.39 -17.48
C LYS A 415 31.89 -10.03 -17.07
N PRO A 416 32.19 -9.57 -15.85
CA PRO A 416 31.71 -8.25 -15.38
C PRO A 416 32.16 -7.13 -16.32
N LEU A 417 31.24 -6.25 -16.64
CA LEU A 417 31.43 -5.07 -17.47
C LEU A 417 31.50 -3.82 -16.56
N ARG A 418 32.55 -3.04 -16.76
CA ARG A 418 32.64 -1.73 -16.09
C ARG A 418 31.69 -0.75 -16.79
N SER A 419 30.83 -0.06 -15.98
CA SER A 419 29.92 0.96 -16.45
C SER A 419 30.12 2.27 -15.71
N ASN A 420 29.64 3.37 -16.26
CA ASN A 420 29.70 4.70 -15.67
C ASN A 420 28.35 5.43 -15.83
N PHE A 421 28.23 6.65 -15.32
CA PHE A 421 27.00 7.44 -15.43
C PHE A 421 26.59 7.80 -16.87
N ALA A 422 27.56 7.92 -17.79
CA ALA A 422 27.24 8.15 -19.21
C ALA A 422 26.49 6.96 -19.82
N ALA A 423 26.77 5.73 -19.37
CA ALA A 423 26.03 4.54 -19.80
C ALA A 423 24.56 4.62 -19.40
N LEU A 424 24.22 5.21 -18.25
CA LEU A 424 22.84 5.45 -17.83
C LEU A 424 22.10 6.43 -18.75
N ALA A 425 22.79 7.46 -19.21
CA ALA A 425 22.22 8.48 -20.10
C ALA A 425 21.89 7.93 -21.48
N ILE A 426 22.78 7.09 -22.05
CA ILE A 426 22.62 6.57 -23.41
C ILE A 426 21.82 5.27 -23.50
N GLU A 427 21.67 4.51 -22.41
CA GLU A 427 20.91 3.26 -22.43
C GLU A 427 19.40 3.53 -22.48
N ASN A 428 18.72 2.98 -23.49
CA ASN A 428 17.30 3.16 -23.71
C ASN A 428 16.44 1.98 -23.19
N THR A 429 17.06 0.85 -22.87
CA THR A 429 16.36 -0.33 -22.38
C THR A 429 16.10 -0.19 -20.89
N THR A 430 14.85 -0.11 -20.47
CA THR A 430 14.45 0.11 -19.06
C THR A 430 15.10 -0.90 -18.12
N ALA A 431 15.09 -2.21 -18.45
CA ALA A 431 15.70 -3.22 -17.61
C ALA A 431 17.21 -2.99 -17.41
N LEU A 432 17.98 -2.76 -18.50
CA LEU A 432 19.42 -2.52 -18.39
C LEU A 432 19.73 -1.25 -17.60
N ARG A 433 18.93 -0.20 -17.81
CA ARG A 433 19.07 1.07 -17.09
C ARG A 433 18.90 0.88 -15.59
N GLN A 434 17.99 0.00 -15.13
CA GLN A 434 17.84 -0.33 -13.72
C GLN A 434 19.07 -1.03 -13.14
N PHE A 435 19.63 -2.04 -13.85
CA PHE A 435 20.86 -2.71 -13.41
C PHE A 435 22.05 -1.74 -13.36
N LEU A 436 22.15 -0.83 -14.33
CA LEU A 436 23.14 0.24 -14.31
C LEU A 436 22.95 1.17 -13.11
N ALA A 437 21.72 1.57 -12.82
CA ALA A 437 21.41 2.42 -11.66
C ALA A 437 21.77 1.73 -10.33
N MET A 438 21.41 0.46 -10.18
CA MET A 438 21.81 -0.35 -9.00
C MET A 438 23.33 -0.42 -8.87
N ALA A 439 24.06 -0.66 -9.96
CA ALA A 439 25.52 -0.71 -9.95
C ALA A 439 26.14 0.64 -9.55
N GLN A 440 25.62 1.77 -10.07
CA GLN A 440 26.12 3.11 -9.69
C GLN A 440 25.82 3.43 -8.23
N ILE A 441 24.63 3.06 -7.71
CA ILE A 441 24.29 3.22 -6.29
C ILE A 441 25.29 2.43 -5.42
N LEU A 442 25.53 1.16 -5.73
CA LEU A 442 26.42 0.31 -4.96
C LEU A 442 27.89 0.76 -5.02
N HIS A 443 28.34 1.30 -6.16
CA HIS A 443 29.73 1.73 -6.32
C HIS A 443 30.01 3.12 -5.75
N HIS A 444 29.01 4.03 -5.76
CA HIS A 444 29.32 5.44 -5.54
C HIS A 444 28.45 6.12 -4.47
N VAL A 445 27.35 5.49 -4.05
CA VAL A 445 26.45 6.08 -3.05
C VAL A 445 26.45 5.27 -1.74
N ASP A 446 26.19 3.96 -1.83
CA ASP A 446 26.04 3.08 -0.67
C ASP A 446 26.47 1.65 -1.06
N ALA A 447 27.69 1.27 -0.75
CA ALA A 447 28.26 -0.05 -1.07
C ALA A 447 27.59 -1.19 -0.30
N ASP A 448 26.96 -0.89 0.83
CA ASP A 448 26.28 -1.85 1.70
C ASP A 448 24.77 -1.89 1.47
N ALA A 449 24.23 -1.09 0.52
CA ALA A 449 22.80 -1.02 0.24
C ALA A 449 22.21 -2.41 -0.07
N PRO A 450 21.24 -2.88 0.71
CA PRO A 450 20.55 -4.11 0.40
C PRO A 450 19.51 -3.83 -0.69
N ILE A 451 19.69 -4.46 -1.85
CA ILE A 451 18.82 -4.23 -3.01
C ILE A 451 18.06 -5.49 -3.36
N ARG A 452 16.77 -5.33 -3.65
CA ARG A 452 15.93 -6.33 -4.31
C ARG A 452 15.54 -5.91 -5.69
N MET A 453 15.57 -6.87 -6.60
CA MET A 453 15.03 -6.74 -7.94
C MET A 453 13.76 -7.57 -8.04
N LEU A 454 12.62 -6.92 -7.99
CA LEU A 454 11.31 -7.54 -8.13
C LEU A 454 10.94 -7.62 -9.61
N ILE A 455 10.54 -8.81 -10.07
CA ILE A 455 10.18 -9.04 -11.48
C ILE A 455 8.68 -9.24 -11.59
N ALA A 456 7.95 -8.23 -12.07
CA ALA A 456 6.51 -8.28 -12.29
C ALA A 456 6.15 -9.21 -13.47
N GLU A 457 4.99 -9.86 -13.38
CA GLU A 457 4.46 -10.78 -14.40
C GLU A 457 5.46 -11.90 -14.78
N CYS A 458 6.17 -12.44 -13.79
CA CYS A 458 7.19 -13.47 -13.99
C CYS A 458 6.56 -14.86 -14.09
N GLU A 459 6.47 -15.42 -15.29
CA GLU A 459 5.83 -16.71 -15.54
C GLU A 459 6.84 -17.83 -15.90
N ASP A 460 8.06 -17.47 -16.30
CA ASP A 460 9.11 -18.40 -16.75
C ASP A 460 10.40 -18.28 -15.94
N PRO A 461 11.04 -19.42 -15.56
CA PRO A 461 12.33 -19.40 -14.87
C PRO A 461 13.44 -18.68 -15.64
N GLN A 462 13.38 -18.70 -16.97
CA GLN A 462 14.35 -18.03 -17.85
C GLN A 462 14.38 -16.52 -17.62
N THR A 463 13.29 -15.91 -17.19
CA THR A 463 13.23 -14.49 -16.84
C THR A 463 14.12 -14.19 -15.63
N VAL A 464 14.09 -15.06 -14.61
CA VAL A 464 14.95 -14.94 -13.43
C VAL A 464 16.43 -15.13 -13.80
N LEU A 465 16.72 -16.10 -14.67
CA LEU A 465 18.07 -16.34 -15.17
C LEU A 465 18.59 -15.16 -16.01
N ALA A 466 17.71 -14.49 -16.76
CA ALA A 466 18.08 -13.27 -17.49
C ALA A 466 18.44 -12.13 -16.52
N ALA A 467 17.67 -11.94 -15.45
CA ALA A 467 17.99 -10.97 -14.42
C ALA A 467 19.32 -11.30 -13.72
N LEU A 468 19.56 -12.57 -13.40
CA LEU A 468 20.83 -13.04 -12.84
C LEU A 468 22.01 -12.80 -13.79
N TYR A 469 21.82 -13.04 -15.10
CA TYR A 469 22.82 -12.71 -16.10
C TYR A 469 23.21 -11.22 -16.06
N PHE A 470 22.22 -10.32 -16.02
CA PHE A 470 22.51 -8.88 -15.96
C PHE A 470 23.13 -8.49 -14.61
N ALA A 471 22.71 -9.08 -13.50
CA ALA A 471 23.36 -8.86 -12.21
C ALA A 471 24.85 -9.24 -12.26
N LYS A 472 25.19 -10.41 -12.83
CA LYS A 472 26.59 -10.84 -13.05
C LYS A 472 27.32 -9.94 -14.02
N LEU A 473 26.67 -9.53 -15.12
CA LEU A 473 27.29 -8.64 -16.12
C LEU A 473 27.72 -7.31 -15.52
N PHE A 474 26.98 -6.78 -14.55
CA PHE A 474 27.32 -5.53 -13.86
C PHE A 474 28.04 -5.74 -12.53
N GLY A 475 28.39 -7.01 -12.18
CA GLY A 475 29.16 -7.35 -10.98
C GLY A 475 28.47 -7.03 -9.67
N ILE A 476 27.13 -7.21 -9.61
CA ILE A 476 26.29 -6.91 -8.44
C ILE A 476 25.47 -8.12 -7.95
N GLU A 477 25.74 -9.32 -8.45
CA GLU A 477 24.98 -10.53 -8.11
C GLU A 477 25.10 -10.93 -6.64
N ASP A 478 26.16 -10.53 -5.97
CA ASP A 478 26.39 -10.76 -4.55
C ASP A 478 25.68 -9.74 -3.64
N ARG A 479 25.08 -8.68 -4.23
CA ARG A 479 24.40 -7.58 -3.50
C ARG A 479 22.91 -7.50 -3.78
N VAL A 480 22.43 -8.04 -4.89
CA VAL A 480 21.05 -7.93 -5.34
C VAL A 480 20.30 -9.24 -5.18
N ASP A 481 19.15 -9.21 -4.53
CA ASP A 481 18.22 -10.34 -4.41
C ASP A 481 17.21 -10.30 -5.56
N VAL A 482 17.29 -11.24 -6.49
CA VAL A 482 16.37 -11.37 -7.61
C VAL A 482 15.11 -12.12 -7.16
N SER A 483 13.94 -11.48 -7.24
CA SER A 483 12.69 -11.98 -6.70
C SER A 483 11.60 -12.02 -7.78
N PRO A 484 11.22 -13.21 -8.31
CA PRO A 484 10.06 -13.34 -9.18
C PRO A 484 8.77 -13.03 -8.43
N LEU A 485 7.85 -12.29 -9.06
CA LEU A 485 6.52 -11.99 -8.55
C LEU A 485 5.50 -12.94 -9.17
N PHE A 486 4.82 -13.67 -8.29
CA PHE A 486 3.70 -14.56 -8.62
C PHE A 486 2.37 -13.83 -8.38
N GLU A 487 1.78 -13.27 -9.43
CA GLU A 487 0.55 -12.47 -9.35
C GLU A 487 -0.46 -12.79 -10.46
N THR A 488 0.00 -13.39 -11.56
CA THR A 488 -0.89 -13.81 -12.66
C THR A 488 -1.54 -15.17 -12.36
N GLU A 489 -2.68 -15.45 -13.01
CA GLU A 489 -3.34 -16.76 -12.89
C GLU A 489 -2.38 -17.90 -13.30
N SER A 490 -1.66 -17.73 -14.42
CA SER A 490 -0.67 -18.68 -14.92
C SER A 490 0.46 -18.90 -13.91
N ALA A 491 1.05 -17.84 -13.36
CA ALA A 491 2.12 -17.94 -12.37
C ALA A 491 1.67 -18.68 -11.10
N LEU A 492 0.46 -18.46 -10.63
CA LEU A 492 -0.08 -19.14 -9.44
C LEU A 492 -0.43 -20.62 -9.72
N GLU A 493 -0.93 -20.93 -10.91
CA GLU A 493 -1.29 -22.31 -11.29
C GLU A 493 -0.05 -23.16 -11.54
N HIS A 494 0.94 -22.63 -12.25
CA HIS A 494 2.15 -23.33 -12.67
C HIS A 494 3.36 -23.06 -11.77
N GLY A 495 3.22 -22.19 -10.75
CA GLY A 495 4.33 -21.72 -9.92
C GLY A 495 5.16 -22.82 -9.24
N GLY A 496 4.53 -23.95 -8.88
CA GLY A 496 5.27 -25.11 -8.36
C GLY A 496 6.30 -25.65 -9.36
N ARG A 497 5.90 -25.84 -10.63
CA ARG A 497 6.79 -26.28 -11.73
C ARG A 497 7.85 -25.24 -12.04
N PHE A 498 7.46 -23.95 -11.99
CA PHE A 498 8.41 -22.85 -12.13
C PHE A 498 9.52 -22.91 -11.07
N LEU A 499 9.13 -23.06 -9.80
CA LEU A 499 10.08 -23.13 -8.68
C LEU A 499 11.00 -24.38 -8.78
N GLU A 500 10.43 -25.53 -9.10
CA GLU A 500 11.20 -26.76 -9.32
C GLU A 500 12.25 -26.59 -10.45
N ALA A 501 11.86 -25.98 -11.56
CA ALA A 501 12.75 -25.72 -12.68
C ALA A 501 13.83 -24.68 -12.35
N LEU A 502 13.46 -23.57 -11.70
CA LEU A 502 14.41 -22.52 -11.31
C LEU A 502 15.43 -23.02 -10.29
N LEU A 503 14.95 -23.69 -9.22
CA LEU A 503 15.82 -24.22 -8.18
C LEU A 503 16.65 -25.42 -8.64
N GLY A 504 16.26 -26.06 -9.74
CA GLY A 504 17.06 -27.09 -10.43
C GLY A 504 18.23 -26.54 -11.24
N GLU A 505 18.31 -25.19 -11.47
CA GLU A 505 19.38 -24.59 -12.25
C GLU A 505 20.65 -24.39 -11.41
N PRO A 506 21.81 -24.99 -11.78
CA PRO A 506 23.05 -24.90 -11.00
C PRO A 506 23.52 -23.46 -10.77
N ALA A 507 23.39 -22.59 -11.77
CA ALA A 507 23.76 -21.18 -11.67
C ALA A 507 22.91 -20.46 -10.62
N TYR A 508 21.59 -20.76 -10.56
CA TYR A 508 20.71 -20.19 -9.56
C TYR A 508 20.99 -20.74 -8.15
N GLN A 509 21.28 -22.04 -8.03
CA GLN A 509 21.66 -22.66 -6.74
C GLN A 509 22.93 -22.03 -6.18
N SER A 510 23.95 -21.84 -7.01
CA SER A 510 25.19 -21.15 -6.60
C SER A 510 24.92 -19.74 -6.12
N TYR A 511 24.12 -18.99 -6.87
CA TYR A 511 23.68 -17.65 -6.52
C TYR A 511 22.90 -17.64 -5.19
N ALA A 512 21.93 -18.52 -5.00
CA ALA A 512 21.12 -18.60 -3.77
C ALA A 512 21.98 -18.92 -2.54
N ARG A 513 23.00 -19.77 -2.68
CA ARG A 513 23.98 -20.04 -1.61
C ARG A 513 24.86 -18.82 -1.31
N THR A 514 25.31 -18.10 -2.31
CA THR A 514 26.08 -16.85 -2.14
C THR A 514 25.22 -15.78 -1.43
N ARG A 515 23.97 -15.63 -1.83
CA ARG A 515 23.03 -14.70 -1.18
C ARG A 515 22.56 -15.16 0.21
N GLY A 516 22.68 -16.45 0.53
CA GLY A 516 22.14 -17.06 1.73
C GLY A 516 20.61 -17.15 1.73
N ARG A 517 19.94 -16.88 0.60
CA ARG A 517 18.46 -16.87 0.51
C ARG A 517 17.93 -17.12 -0.89
N VAL A 518 16.73 -17.69 -0.94
CA VAL A 518 15.86 -17.73 -2.11
C VAL A 518 14.78 -16.69 -1.88
N SER A 519 14.64 -15.71 -2.77
CA SER A 519 13.69 -14.61 -2.63
C SER A 519 12.55 -14.75 -3.64
N ILE A 520 11.30 -14.67 -3.17
CA ILE A 520 10.11 -14.57 -4.03
C ILE A 520 9.19 -13.46 -3.54
N GLN A 521 8.33 -12.99 -4.44
CA GLN A 521 7.22 -12.09 -4.12
C GLN A 521 5.89 -12.75 -4.49
N THR A 522 4.86 -12.52 -3.69
CA THR A 522 3.48 -12.95 -3.96
C THR A 522 2.57 -11.74 -4.00
N GLY A 523 1.84 -11.59 -5.12
CA GLY A 523 0.95 -10.48 -5.36
C GLY A 523 -0.50 -10.86 -5.13
N PHE A 524 -1.13 -10.24 -4.14
CA PHE A 524 -2.53 -10.49 -3.80
C PHE A 524 -3.50 -9.59 -4.56
N SER A 525 -3.05 -8.42 -5.02
CA SER A 525 -3.91 -7.41 -5.66
C SER A 525 -4.38 -7.88 -7.04
N ASP A 526 -3.45 -8.14 -7.96
CA ASP A 526 -3.79 -8.58 -9.31
C ASP A 526 -4.36 -9.99 -9.34
N ALA A 527 -3.83 -10.91 -8.52
CA ALA A 527 -4.43 -12.23 -8.35
C ALA A 527 -5.89 -12.13 -7.85
N GLY A 528 -6.16 -11.31 -6.84
CA GLY A 528 -7.52 -11.09 -6.34
C GLY A 528 -8.46 -10.47 -7.34
N ARG A 529 -7.97 -9.64 -8.27
CA ARG A 529 -8.76 -9.08 -9.37
C ARG A 529 -9.18 -10.13 -10.40
N PHE A 530 -8.31 -11.09 -10.72
CA PHE A 530 -8.57 -12.06 -11.80
C PHE A 530 -9.22 -13.36 -11.33
N VAL A 531 -8.91 -13.84 -10.14
CA VAL A 531 -9.41 -15.13 -9.64
C VAL A 531 -10.22 -15.02 -8.34
N GLY A 532 -10.30 -13.84 -7.73
CA GLY A 532 -10.92 -13.59 -6.44
C GLY A 532 -9.92 -13.67 -5.28
N GLN A 533 -10.19 -12.94 -4.20
CA GLN A 533 -9.25 -12.79 -3.08
C GLN A 533 -9.03 -14.10 -2.30
N LEU A 534 -10.07 -14.86 -2.04
CA LEU A 534 -9.95 -16.13 -1.32
C LEU A 534 -9.19 -17.18 -2.15
N PRO A 535 -9.53 -17.43 -3.43
CA PRO A 535 -8.74 -18.33 -4.26
C PRO A 535 -7.29 -17.88 -4.45
N ALA A 536 -7.03 -16.58 -4.56
CA ALA A 536 -5.67 -16.06 -4.66
C ALA A 536 -4.85 -16.37 -3.39
N ALA A 537 -5.41 -16.12 -2.20
CA ALA A 537 -4.73 -16.41 -0.93
C ALA A 537 -4.38 -17.91 -0.79
N LEU A 538 -5.31 -18.80 -1.12
CA LEU A 538 -5.08 -20.26 -1.04
C LEU A 538 -4.10 -20.77 -2.11
N ALA A 539 -4.10 -20.18 -3.31
CA ALA A 539 -3.13 -20.52 -4.35
C ALA A 539 -1.70 -20.08 -3.94
N ILE A 540 -1.56 -18.89 -3.36
CA ILE A 540 -0.29 -18.38 -2.82
C ILE A 540 0.21 -19.29 -1.69
N GLU A 541 -0.64 -19.67 -0.76
CA GLU A 541 -0.30 -20.58 0.34
C GLU A 541 0.22 -21.94 -0.19
N ARG A 542 -0.44 -22.51 -1.20
CA ARG A 542 0.03 -23.72 -1.87
C ARG A 542 1.40 -23.52 -2.53
N LEU A 543 1.63 -22.36 -3.16
CA LEU A 543 2.92 -22.00 -3.76
C LEU A 543 4.03 -21.96 -2.72
N GLN A 544 3.76 -21.38 -1.55
CA GLN A 544 4.71 -21.33 -0.43
C GLN A 544 5.10 -22.74 0.04
N GLY A 545 4.14 -23.64 0.19
CA GLY A 545 4.42 -25.05 0.51
C GLY A 545 5.22 -25.79 -0.59
N ARG A 546 5.01 -25.46 -1.87
CA ARG A 546 5.80 -25.97 -3.00
C ARG A 546 7.23 -25.42 -2.97
N LEU A 547 7.43 -24.13 -2.62
CA LEU A 547 8.77 -23.54 -2.46
C LEU A 547 9.57 -24.31 -1.40
N ALA A 548 8.99 -24.57 -0.22
CA ALA A 548 9.65 -25.34 0.83
C ALA A 548 10.07 -26.74 0.34
N SER A 549 9.20 -27.40 -0.42
CA SER A 549 9.47 -28.75 -0.97
C SER A 549 10.56 -28.71 -2.03
N ALA A 550 10.54 -27.74 -2.94
CA ALA A 550 11.51 -27.60 -3.99
C ALA A 550 12.91 -27.22 -3.46
N MET A 551 12.99 -26.33 -2.46
CA MET A 551 14.26 -25.99 -1.78
C MET A 551 14.89 -27.21 -1.10
N ALA A 552 14.09 -27.99 -0.36
CA ALA A 552 14.57 -29.21 0.30
C ALA A 552 15.06 -30.24 -0.72
N ALA A 553 14.33 -30.45 -1.83
CA ALA A 553 14.70 -31.39 -2.90
C ALA A 553 16.03 -31.02 -3.56
N GLN A 554 16.41 -29.74 -3.59
CA GLN A 554 17.64 -29.26 -4.17
C GLN A 554 18.77 -29.02 -3.14
N GLY A 555 18.63 -29.53 -1.91
CA GLY A 555 19.64 -29.40 -0.87
C GLY A 555 19.91 -27.95 -0.45
N LEU A 556 18.88 -27.11 -0.44
CA LEU A 556 18.94 -25.71 -0.03
C LEU A 556 18.36 -25.47 1.38
N SER A 557 18.32 -26.48 2.25
CA SER A 557 17.75 -26.36 3.60
C SER A 557 18.50 -25.35 4.49
N GLY A 558 19.80 -25.11 4.26
CA GLY A 558 20.57 -24.08 4.97
C GLY A 558 20.40 -22.65 4.42
N VAL A 559 19.65 -22.49 3.33
CA VAL A 559 19.38 -21.20 2.66
C VAL A 559 18.02 -20.68 3.13
N ALA A 560 17.92 -19.41 3.48
CA ALA A 560 16.65 -18.83 3.93
C ALA A 560 15.64 -18.68 2.77
N ALA A 561 14.37 -18.88 3.07
CA ALA A 561 13.28 -18.50 2.17
C ALA A 561 12.78 -17.10 2.56
N LEU A 562 12.98 -16.12 1.68
CA LEU A 562 12.48 -14.78 1.85
C LEU A 562 11.19 -14.63 1.03
N ILE A 563 10.08 -14.35 1.67
CA ILE A 563 8.78 -14.27 1.01
C ILE A 563 8.18 -12.90 1.25
N PHE A 564 8.11 -12.10 0.19
CA PHE A 564 7.45 -10.81 0.21
C PHE A 564 5.96 -10.94 -0.16
N ASN A 565 5.08 -10.68 0.79
CA ASN A 565 3.64 -10.77 0.62
C ASN A 565 3.03 -9.36 0.50
N THR A 566 2.53 -9.00 -0.69
CA THR A 566 1.81 -7.72 -0.91
C THR A 566 0.31 -7.90 -0.67
N HIS A 567 -0.08 -8.07 0.59
CA HIS A 567 -1.41 -8.56 0.98
C HIS A 567 -2.40 -7.49 1.46
N GLY A 568 -2.01 -6.20 1.53
CA GLY A 568 -2.87 -5.14 2.07
C GLY A 568 -4.26 -5.07 1.42
N GLU A 569 -4.34 -5.20 0.09
CA GLU A 569 -5.60 -5.18 -0.65
C GLU A 569 -6.51 -6.39 -0.40
N SER A 570 -5.97 -7.53 0.03
CA SER A 570 -6.76 -8.72 0.31
C SER A 570 -7.45 -8.69 1.66
N MET A 571 -6.99 -7.83 2.56
CA MET A 571 -7.48 -7.71 3.94
C MET A 571 -8.24 -6.42 4.19
N GLY A 572 -8.11 -5.44 3.32
CA GLY A 572 -8.80 -4.17 3.41
C GLY A 572 -10.25 -4.27 2.89
N ARG A 573 -10.88 -3.11 2.76
CA ARG A 573 -12.17 -2.96 2.09
C ARG A 573 -13.28 -3.86 2.67
N GLY A 574 -13.33 -3.91 4.00
CA GLY A 574 -14.34 -4.67 4.75
C GLY A 574 -13.84 -6.00 5.31
N ALA A 575 -12.83 -6.64 4.74
CA ALA A 575 -12.26 -7.88 5.24
C ALA A 575 -11.27 -7.59 6.39
N HIS A 576 -11.78 -7.08 7.50
CA HIS A 576 -10.93 -6.64 8.60
C HIS A 576 -10.35 -7.83 9.38
N PRO A 577 -9.01 -7.87 9.60
CA PRO A 577 -8.41 -8.85 10.46
C PRO A 577 -8.84 -8.63 11.92
N ALA A 578 -8.95 -9.71 12.68
CA ALA A 578 -9.33 -9.65 14.09
C ALA A 578 -8.19 -9.11 14.98
N SER A 579 -6.94 -9.34 14.56
CA SER A 579 -5.73 -8.92 15.27
C SER A 579 -4.55 -8.82 14.33
N MET A 580 -3.41 -8.32 14.81
CA MET A 580 -2.17 -8.34 14.01
C MET A 580 -1.70 -9.78 13.72
N ALA A 581 -1.90 -10.71 14.65
CA ALA A 581 -1.60 -12.13 14.40
C ALA A 581 -2.46 -12.71 13.27
N ASP A 582 -3.74 -12.33 13.20
CA ASP A 582 -4.65 -12.70 12.10
C ASP A 582 -4.17 -12.11 10.77
N ARG A 583 -3.71 -10.87 10.76
CA ARG A 583 -3.11 -10.22 9.58
C ARG A 583 -1.86 -10.95 9.10
N MET A 584 -0.95 -11.28 10.01
CA MET A 584 0.32 -11.94 9.67
C MET A 584 0.09 -13.37 9.16
N SER A 585 -0.83 -14.10 9.79
CA SER A 585 -1.17 -15.48 9.42
C SER A 585 -2.00 -15.58 8.12
N TRP A 586 -2.65 -14.50 7.69
CA TRP A 586 -3.37 -14.48 6.43
C TRP A 586 -2.47 -14.67 5.22
N SER A 587 -1.38 -13.93 5.17
CA SER A 587 -0.44 -13.92 4.04
C SER A 587 0.56 -15.08 4.07
N LEU A 588 0.88 -15.58 5.27
CA LEU A 588 1.81 -16.67 5.49
C LEU A 588 1.29 -17.52 6.68
N SER A 589 0.45 -18.49 6.35
CA SER A 589 -0.28 -19.27 7.34
C SER A 589 0.62 -20.12 8.23
N PRO A 590 0.13 -20.51 9.42
CA PRO A 590 0.83 -21.47 10.28
C PRO A 590 1.21 -22.76 9.55
N TRP A 591 0.31 -23.28 8.71
CA TRP A 591 0.59 -24.46 7.89
C TRP A 591 1.76 -24.24 6.91
N ALA A 592 1.78 -23.11 6.18
CA ALA A 592 2.87 -22.80 5.26
C ALA A 592 4.20 -22.68 6.02
N ARG A 593 4.21 -22.02 7.17
CA ARG A 593 5.39 -21.89 8.06
C ARG A 593 5.88 -23.24 8.55
N GLY A 594 4.98 -24.11 8.97
CA GLY A 594 5.30 -25.49 9.39
C GLY A 594 5.97 -26.29 8.28
N ARG A 595 5.64 -26.04 7.00
CA ARG A 595 6.30 -26.69 5.85
C ARG A 595 7.77 -26.32 5.72
N PHE A 596 8.15 -25.06 5.99
CA PHE A 596 9.55 -24.63 6.01
C PHE A 596 10.27 -25.19 7.24
N ALA A 597 9.67 -25.08 8.42
CA ALA A 597 10.24 -25.58 9.67
C ALA A 597 10.53 -27.08 9.61
N ALA A 598 9.57 -27.89 9.12
CA ALA A 598 9.72 -29.35 8.96
C ALA A 598 10.87 -29.75 8.02
N LYS A 599 11.36 -28.85 7.19
CA LYS A 599 12.46 -29.06 6.24
C LYS A 599 13.75 -28.35 6.67
N GLY A 600 13.77 -27.74 7.85
CA GLY A 600 14.91 -27.00 8.36
C GLY A 600 15.27 -25.76 7.56
N ILE A 601 14.32 -25.17 6.82
CA ILE A 601 14.53 -23.99 6.01
C ILE A 601 14.20 -22.75 6.85
N PRO A 602 15.18 -21.85 7.09
CA PRO A 602 14.90 -20.57 7.74
C PRO A 602 13.91 -19.74 6.92
N LEU A 603 12.94 -19.13 7.58
CA LEU A 603 11.93 -18.31 6.92
C LEU A 603 12.13 -16.84 7.31
N GLU A 604 12.16 -15.97 6.30
CA GLU A 604 12.20 -14.51 6.44
C GLU A 604 10.89 -13.94 5.86
N PRO A 605 9.87 -13.69 6.69
CA PRO A 605 8.62 -13.09 6.22
C PRO A 605 8.81 -11.61 5.95
N GLU A 606 8.25 -11.14 4.83
CA GLU A 606 8.23 -9.75 4.46
C GLU A 606 6.81 -9.32 4.14
N VAL A 607 6.35 -8.22 4.76
CA VAL A 607 4.97 -7.76 4.71
C VAL A 607 4.88 -6.32 4.25
N SER A 608 3.84 -6.01 3.45
CA SER A 608 3.60 -4.68 2.91
C SER A 608 2.75 -3.83 3.83
N TYR A 609 3.08 -2.54 3.86
CA TYR A 609 2.25 -1.45 4.33
C TYR A 609 2.09 -0.46 3.18
N GLN A 610 0.87 -0.29 2.71
CA GLN A 610 0.57 0.49 1.50
C GLN A 610 0.63 1.99 1.74
N GLY A 611 1.07 2.75 0.74
CA GLY A 611 1.06 4.21 0.78
C GLY A 611 -0.31 4.78 1.17
N GLY A 612 -0.33 5.70 2.09
CA GLY A 612 -1.54 6.25 2.68
C GLY A 612 -2.11 5.35 3.78
N ASP A 613 -2.88 4.34 3.44
CA ASP A 613 -3.58 3.50 4.44
C ASP A 613 -2.65 2.78 5.41
N GLY A 614 -1.58 2.17 4.91
CA GLY A 614 -0.61 1.44 5.72
C GLY A 614 0.35 2.36 6.48
N TYR A 615 0.54 3.59 6.01
CA TYR A 615 1.42 4.54 6.69
C TYR A 615 0.81 5.08 7.98
N LEU A 616 -0.53 4.99 8.16
CA LEU A 616 -1.19 5.33 9.42
C LEU A 616 -0.69 4.48 10.60
N PHE A 617 -0.26 3.25 10.36
CA PHE A 617 0.32 2.37 11.38
C PHE A 617 1.63 2.92 11.98
N PHE A 618 2.26 3.86 11.28
CA PHE A 618 3.54 4.47 11.64
C PHE A 618 3.45 6.01 11.70
N ARG A 619 2.24 6.57 11.87
CA ARG A 619 2.07 8.02 11.85
C ARG A 619 2.46 8.69 13.16
N THR A 620 2.44 7.96 14.28
CA THR A 620 2.91 8.44 15.60
C THR A 620 3.88 7.45 16.21
N PRO A 621 4.73 7.87 17.17
CA PRO A 621 5.64 6.98 17.88
C PRO A 621 4.92 5.81 18.57
N GLU A 622 3.74 6.07 19.16
CA GLU A 622 2.92 5.09 19.87
C GLU A 622 2.40 4.01 18.91
N LEU A 623 1.84 4.44 17.77
CA LEU A 623 1.35 3.52 16.73
C LEU A 623 2.48 2.70 16.12
N ALA A 624 3.63 3.33 15.82
CA ALA A 624 4.78 2.63 15.27
C ALA A 624 5.29 1.55 16.21
N LEU A 625 5.45 1.89 17.50
CA LEU A 625 5.90 0.93 18.51
C LEU A 625 4.87 -0.19 18.73
N ALA A 626 3.58 0.15 18.82
CA ALA A 626 2.50 -0.82 18.97
C ALA A 626 2.47 -1.78 17.75
N THR A 627 2.61 -1.26 16.54
CA THR A 627 2.64 -2.05 15.32
C THR A 627 3.78 -3.07 15.34
N LEU A 628 5.02 -2.62 15.59
CA LEU A 628 6.16 -3.53 15.62
C LEU A 628 6.07 -4.53 16.79
N THR A 629 5.56 -4.11 17.93
CA THR A 629 5.36 -5.01 19.07
C THR A 629 4.33 -6.09 18.76
N ARG A 630 3.16 -5.72 18.18
CA ARG A 630 2.13 -6.70 17.78
C ARG A 630 2.64 -7.66 16.71
N VAL A 631 3.46 -7.19 15.75
CA VAL A 631 4.12 -8.08 14.78
C VAL A 631 5.09 -9.02 15.48
N ALA A 632 5.90 -8.52 16.42
CA ALA A 632 6.84 -9.35 17.17
C ALA A 632 6.14 -10.46 17.99
N GLU A 633 5.04 -10.13 18.67
CA GLU A 633 4.24 -11.10 19.39
C GLU A 633 3.63 -12.14 18.44
N ALA A 634 3.09 -11.72 17.31
CA ALA A 634 2.55 -12.62 16.30
C ALA A 634 3.60 -13.58 15.77
N GLU A 635 4.78 -13.07 15.38
CA GLU A 635 5.86 -13.90 14.84
C GLU A 635 6.49 -14.85 15.89
N SER A 636 6.48 -14.45 17.16
CA SER A 636 7.05 -15.27 18.24
C SER A 636 6.11 -16.35 18.76
N ARG A 637 4.80 -16.18 18.56
CA ARG A 637 3.74 -17.08 19.09
C ARG A 637 2.97 -17.83 18.00
N MET A 638 3.41 -17.73 16.73
CA MET A 638 2.70 -18.37 15.63
C MET A 638 2.68 -19.89 15.84
N PRO A 639 1.49 -20.52 15.91
CA PRO A 639 1.39 -21.95 16.10
C PRO A 639 1.90 -22.71 14.88
N ASP A 640 2.31 -23.97 15.10
CA ASP A 640 2.48 -24.93 14.00
C ASP A 640 1.09 -25.38 13.54
N GLY A 641 0.73 -25.08 12.29
CA GLY A 641 -0.56 -25.41 11.70
C GLY A 641 -0.58 -26.79 11.00
N ALA A 642 0.33 -27.69 11.32
CA ALA A 642 0.52 -28.95 10.62
C ALA A 642 -0.74 -29.85 10.64
N ASP A 643 -1.49 -29.83 11.73
CA ASP A 643 -2.64 -30.71 11.99
C ASP A 643 -4.00 -30.04 11.68
N ASP A 644 -4.03 -28.87 11.06
CA ASP A 644 -5.28 -28.19 10.72
C ASP A 644 -6.10 -29.04 9.72
N PRO A 645 -7.38 -29.39 10.04
CA PRO A 645 -8.23 -30.23 9.22
C PRO A 645 -8.46 -29.72 7.78
N PHE A 646 -8.34 -28.41 7.56
CA PHE A 646 -8.47 -27.82 6.24
C PHE A 646 -7.47 -28.39 5.23
N TYR A 647 -6.29 -28.78 5.68
CA TYR A 647 -5.24 -29.36 4.85
C TYR A 647 -5.26 -30.89 4.85
N ALA A 648 -5.86 -31.52 5.85
CA ALA A 648 -6.02 -32.97 5.92
C ALA A 648 -7.19 -33.47 5.05
N ARG A 649 -8.34 -32.76 5.09
CA ARG A 649 -9.53 -33.06 4.30
C ARG A 649 -9.49 -32.40 2.93
N THR A 650 -8.50 -32.82 2.12
CA THR A 650 -8.29 -32.24 0.78
C THR A 650 -9.43 -32.52 -0.18
N ASP A 651 -10.25 -33.54 0.05
CA ASP A 651 -11.50 -33.82 -0.64
C ASP A 651 -12.46 -32.62 -0.56
N LEU A 652 -12.73 -32.12 0.64
CA LEU A 652 -13.65 -31.00 0.87
C LEU A 652 -13.01 -29.65 0.56
N SER A 653 -11.81 -29.39 1.10
CA SER A 653 -11.16 -28.07 1.00
C SER A 653 -10.75 -27.72 -0.43
N LEU A 654 -10.28 -28.69 -1.24
CA LEU A 654 -9.95 -28.45 -2.64
C LEU A 654 -11.19 -28.26 -3.51
N ASP A 655 -12.27 -28.99 -3.24
CA ASP A 655 -13.50 -28.85 -4.00
C ASP A 655 -14.18 -27.50 -3.67
N PHE A 656 -14.15 -27.09 -2.41
CA PHE A 656 -14.59 -25.75 -1.98
C PHE A 656 -13.76 -24.65 -2.66
N TYR A 657 -12.43 -24.76 -2.64
CA TYR A 657 -11.52 -23.83 -3.33
C TYR A 657 -11.82 -23.74 -4.83
N ARG A 658 -11.93 -24.90 -5.51
CA ARG A 658 -12.22 -24.97 -6.96
C ARG A 658 -13.60 -24.38 -7.26
N GLY A 659 -14.57 -24.63 -6.39
CA GLY A 659 -15.91 -24.08 -6.47
C GLY A 659 -15.91 -22.56 -6.42
N ILE A 660 -15.26 -21.97 -5.41
CA ILE A 660 -15.13 -20.52 -5.29
C ILE A 660 -14.43 -19.95 -6.51
N ARG A 661 -13.28 -20.50 -6.90
CA ARG A 661 -12.50 -20.03 -8.06
C ARG A 661 -13.34 -20.04 -9.35
N ARG A 662 -14.09 -21.13 -9.61
CA ARG A 662 -14.96 -21.25 -10.79
C ARG A 662 -16.02 -20.17 -10.82
N VAL A 663 -16.68 -19.90 -9.70
CA VAL A 663 -17.73 -18.89 -9.59
C VAL A 663 -17.14 -17.49 -9.72
N GLN A 664 -16.07 -17.19 -9.02
CA GLN A 664 -15.38 -15.90 -9.11
C GLN A 664 -14.95 -15.61 -10.55
N ARG A 665 -14.29 -16.55 -11.21
CA ARG A 665 -13.89 -16.41 -12.61
C ARG A 665 -15.09 -16.13 -13.52
N ALA A 666 -16.21 -16.86 -13.33
CA ALA A 666 -17.44 -16.66 -14.12
C ALA A 666 -18.07 -15.27 -13.90
N PHE A 667 -17.86 -14.63 -12.73
CA PHE A 667 -18.22 -13.22 -12.51
C PHE A 667 -17.24 -12.31 -13.22
N LEU A 668 -15.95 -12.42 -12.88
CA LEU A 668 -14.90 -11.48 -13.26
C LEU A 668 -14.65 -11.43 -14.78
N GLU A 669 -14.82 -12.54 -15.49
CA GLU A 669 -14.68 -12.63 -16.96
C GLU A 669 -15.97 -12.26 -17.72
N SER A 670 -17.11 -12.08 -17.04
CA SER A 670 -18.36 -11.81 -17.73
C SER A 670 -18.43 -10.37 -18.24
N ARG A 671 -18.96 -10.22 -19.50
CA ARG A 671 -19.25 -8.90 -20.09
C ARG A 671 -20.18 -8.06 -19.18
N THR A 672 -21.17 -8.71 -18.57
CA THR A 672 -22.11 -8.07 -17.64
C THR A 672 -21.40 -7.43 -16.46
N TYR A 673 -20.46 -8.14 -15.83
CA TYR A 673 -19.67 -7.61 -14.74
C TYR A 673 -18.81 -6.44 -15.21
N ALA A 674 -18.06 -6.62 -16.29
CA ALA A 674 -17.22 -5.56 -16.85
C ALA A 674 -18.04 -4.29 -17.11
N ARG A 675 -19.22 -4.42 -17.76
CA ARG A 675 -20.10 -3.31 -18.07
C ARG A 675 -20.68 -2.61 -16.83
N SER A 676 -20.99 -3.38 -15.76
CA SER A 676 -21.46 -2.79 -14.50
C SER A 676 -20.35 -2.03 -13.78
N ILE A 677 -19.12 -2.59 -13.72
CA ILE A 677 -17.99 -1.95 -13.05
C ILE A 677 -17.54 -0.67 -13.79
N THR A 678 -17.62 -0.68 -15.12
CA THR A 678 -17.21 0.46 -15.96
C THR A 678 -18.33 1.45 -16.26
N ALA A 679 -19.54 1.25 -15.73
CA ALA A 679 -20.70 2.11 -15.99
C ALA A 679 -20.41 3.59 -15.69
N PHE A 680 -19.68 3.86 -14.63
CA PHE A 680 -19.21 5.18 -14.21
C PHE A 680 -17.69 5.36 -14.43
N GLY A 681 -17.04 4.36 -15.01
CA GLY A 681 -15.59 4.34 -15.17
C GLY A 681 -14.87 4.54 -13.82
N LEU A 682 -13.83 5.38 -13.82
CA LEU A 682 -13.10 5.76 -12.62
C LEU A 682 -13.68 7.02 -11.91
N GLY A 683 -14.75 7.63 -12.47
CA GLY A 683 -15.34 8.85 -11.95
C GLY A 683 -16.00 8.73 -10.56
N LEU A 684 -16.20 7.51 -10.05
CA LEU A 684 -16.61 7.28 -8.66
C LEU A 684 -15.46 7.46 -7.65
N LEU A 685 -14.22 7.51 -8.12
CA LEU A 685 -13.04 7.44 -7.27
C LEU A 685 -12.39 8.81 -7.08
N ASN A 686 -11.94 9.07 -5.87
CA ASN A 686 -10.97 10.12 -5.63
C ASN A 686 -9.60 9.74 -6.23
N GLU A 687 -8.78 10.72 -6.56
CA GLU A 687 -7.36 10.50 -6.81
C GLU A 687 -6.68 10.10 -5.49
N THR A 688 -5.93 9.01 -5.51
CA THR A 688 -5.31 8.43 -4.32
C THR A 688 -3.83 8.08 -4.52
N GLY A 689 -3.19 8.61 -5.56
CA GLY A 689 -1.77 8.40 -5.83
C GLY A 689 -1.30 9.09 -7.08
N SER A 690 -0.01 9.27 -7.21
CA SER A 690 0.64 9.88 -8.40
C SER A 690 0.59 8.98 -9.64
N ARG A 691 0.33 7.69 -9.46
CA ARG A 691 0.26 6.70 -10.54
C ARG A 691 -1.10 6.73 -11.22
N LYS A 692 -1.12 6.86 -12.57
CA LYS A 692 -2.37 6.81 -13.33
C LYS A 692 -3.15 5.52 -13.05
N SER A 693 -4.45 5.64 -12.82
CA SER A 693 -5.35 4.52 -12.52
C SER A 693 -5.57 3.58 -13.72
N ARG A 694 -5.31 4.03 -14.94
CA ARG A 694 -5.43 3.26 -16.19
C ARG A 694 -4.07 2.76 -16.67
N ARG A 695 -4.03 1.58 -17.30
CA ARG A 695 -2.81 0.98 -17.88
C ARG A 695 -2.47 1.49 -19.28
N GLN A 696 -3.42 2.09 -20.02
CA GLN A 696 -3.24 2.55 -21.41
C GLN A 696 -3.67 4.01 -21.61
N SER A 697 -3.17 4.62 -22.70
CA SER A 697 -3.43 6.02 -23.05
C SER A 697 -4.90 6.34 -23.25
N ASP A 698 -5.25 7.61 -23.06
CA ASP A 698 -6.59 8.20 -23.03
C ASP A 698 -7.37 8.14 -24.37
N LEU A 699 -6.83 7.49 -25.42
CA LEU A 699 -7.39 7.45 -26.77
C LEU A 699 -8.43 6.36 -27.02
N ALA A 700 -8.64 5.40 -26.11
CA ALA A 700 -9.68 4.39 -26.25
C ALA A 700 -10.99 4.91 -25.64
N ALA A 701 -12.03 4.99 -26.46
CA ALA A 701 -13.37 5.40 -26.02
C ALA A 701 -13.81 4.57 -24.80
N ASP A 702 -14.26 5.24 -23.74
CA ASP A 702 -14.65 4.64 -22.44
C ASP A 702 -15.80 3.61 -22.53
N ARG A 703 -16.44 3.51 -23.67
CA ARG A 703 -17.59 2.62 -23.91
C ARG A 703 -17.28 1.11 -23.82
N GLU A 704 -16.01 0.73 -23.96
CA GLU A 704 -15.60 -0.69 -23.96
C GLU A 704 -14.36 -0.97 -23.09
N MET A 705 -14.23 -0.29 -21.98
CA MET A 705 -13.11 -0.53 -21.07
C MET A 705 -13.15 -1.97 -20.55
N SER A 706 -12.13 -2.76 -20.86
CA SER A 706 -12.00 -4.10 -20.28
C SER A 706 -11.42 -4.02 -18.86
N LEU A 707 -11.71 -5.03 -18.04
CA LEU A 707 -11.13 -5.11 -16.69
C LEU A 707 -9.60 -5.14 -16.69
N ARG A 708 -8.98 -5.58 -17.78
CA ARG A 708 -7.52 -5.58 -17.93
C ARG A 708 -6.91 -4.18 -18.00
N GLN A 709 -7.70 -3.17 -18.38
CA GLN A 709 -7.29 -1.78 -18.44
C GLN A 709 -7.36 -1.07 -17.08
N ILE A 710 -8.16 -1.59 -16.14
CA ILE A 710 -8.26 -1.06 -14.76
C ILE A 710 -7.22 -1.76 -13.89
N ARG A 711 -6.45 -1.01 -13.11
CA ARG A 711 -5.51 -1.57 -12.12
C ARG A 711 -6.28 -2.21 -10.96
N ALA A 712 -5.65 -3.12 -10.22
CA ALA A 712 -6.28 -3.89 -9.15
C ALA A 712 -6.84 -3.02 -8.02
N ILE A 713 -6.09 -2.02 -7.55
CA ILE A 713 -6.53 -1.14 -6.46
C ILE A 713 -7.75 -0.30 -6.86
N PRO A 714 -7.76 0.42 -8.00
CA PRO A 714 -8.96 1.09 -8.50
C PRO A 714 -10.15 0.14 -8.71
N HIS A 715 -9.93 -1.07 -9.21
CA HIS A 715 -10.99 -2.06 -9.36
C HIS A 715 -11.63 -2.40 -7.99
N ASN A 716 -10.82 -2.71 -6.98
CA ASN A 716 -11.31 -2.99 -5.62
C ASN A 716 -12.03 -1.77 -5.03
N ALA A 717 -11.54 -0.56 -5.30
CA ALA A 717 -12.17 0.68 -4.86
C ALA A 717 -13.55 0.87 -5.52
N ILE A 718 -13.72 0.60 -6.81
CA ILE A 718 -15.03 0.66 -7.49
C ILE A 718 -16.02 -0.32 -6.84
N LEU A 719 -15.61 -1.56 -6.55
CA LEU A 719 -16.49 -2.54 -5.89
C LEU A 719 -16.97 -2.04 -4.52
N GLN A 720 -16.09 -1.44 -3.76
CA GLN A 720 -16.37 -0.81 -2.48
C GLN A 720 -17.36 0.35 -2.65
N GLN A 721 -17.14 1.22 -3.63
CA GLN A 721 -18.02 2.35 -3.94
C GLN A 721 -19.42 1.90 -4.36
N LEU A 722 -19.55 0.80 -5.10
CA LEU A 722 -20.83 0.19 -5.45
C LEU A 722 -21.50 -0.54 -4.28
N GLY A 723 -20.79 -0.75 -3.17
CA GLY A 723 -21.31 -1.34 -1.94
C GLY A 723 -21.28 -2.87 -1.87
N TYR A 724 -20.55 -3.58 -2.78
CA TYR A 724 -20.45 -5.03 -2.72
C TYR A 724 -19.10 -5.53 -3.28
N PRO A 725 -18.15 -5.95 -2.41
CA PRO A 725 -16.85 -6.52 -2.84
C PRO A 725 -17.01 -7.93 -3.45
N VAL A 726 -17.43 -8.00 -4.71
CA VAL A 726 -17.71 -9.26 -5.43
C VAL A 726 -16.53 -10.22 -5.36
N ASN A 727 -15.32 -9.73 -5.56
CA ASN A 727 -14.10 -10.55 -5.60
C ASN A 727 -13.67 -11.10 -4.24
N LEU A 728 -14.34 -10.75 -3.16
CA LEU A 728 -14.12 -11.31 -1.83
C LEU A 728 -15.28 -12.20 -1.39
N ILE A 729 -16.53 -11.75 -1.59
CA ILE A 729 -17.72 -12.41 -1.04
C ILE A 729 -18.27 -13.50 -1.96
N ALA A 730 -18.37 -13.22 -3.27
CA ALA A 730 -19.09 -14.10 -4.19
C ALA A 730 -18.41 -15.45 -4.35
N GLY A 731 -19.22 -16.50 -4.47
CA GLY A 731 -18.80 -17.85 -4.79
C GLY A 731 -18.73 -18.83 -3.64
N ALA A 732 -18.54 -18.36 -2.39
CA ALA A 732 -18.44 -19.24 -1.23
C ALA A 732 -19.76 -20.00 -0.99
N GLY A 733 -20.91 -19.30 -1.10
CA GLY A 733 -22.21 -19.95 -1.00
C GLY A 733 -22.44 -20.99 -2.07
N THR A 734 -22.16 -20.66 -3.32
CA THR A 734 -22.34 -21.59 -4.44
C THR A 734 -21.36 -22.77 -4.39
N ALA A 735 -20.15 -22.55 -3.90
CA ALA A 735 -19.14 -23.61 -3.77
C ALA A 735 -19.50 -24.66 -2.71
N ALA A 736 -20.26 -24.28 -1.69
CA ALA A 736 -20.65 -25.17 -0.60
C ALA A 736 -21.94 -25.97 -0.88
N VAL A 737 -22.67 -25.71 -1.99
CA VAL A 737 -24.02 -26.27 -2.23
C VAL A 737 -24.06 -27.81 -2.26
N GLU A 738 -23.01 -28.46 -2.75
CA GLU A 738 -22.98 -29.91 -2.91
C GLU A 738 -22.85 -30.64 -1.54
N ASP A 739 -22.16 -30.03 -0.58
CA ASP A 739 -21.99 -30.57 0.79
C ASP A 739 -21.86 -29.42 1.81
N VAL A 740 -22.99 -28.78 2.10
CA VAL A 740 -23.02 -27.63 3.04
C VAL A 740 -22.62 -28.05 4.46
N GLU A 741 -23.09 -29.24 4.90
CA GLU A 741 -22.80 -29.72 6.25
C GLU A 741 -21.32 -30.09 6.40
N GLY A 742 -20.76 -30.89 5.48
CA GLY A 742 -19.35 -31.26 5.54
C GLY A 742 -18.40 -30.06 5.42
N ILE A 743 -18.74 -29.06 4.61
CA ILE A 743 -17.95 -27.81 4.52
C ILE A 743 -18.06 -27.00 5.83
N ALA A 744 -19.26 -26.90 6.41
CA ALA A 744 -19.45 -26.21 7.69
C ALA A 744 -18.67 -26.89 8.84
N GLU A 745 -18.75 -28.22 8.95
CA GLU A 745 -17.98 -29.00 9.92
C GLU A 745 -16.47 -28.79 9.73
N LEU A 746 -15.99 -28.86 8.49
CA LEU A 746 -14.59 -28.59 8.18
C LEU A 746 -14.15 -27.19 8.65
N ILE A 747 -14.95 -26.17 8.34
CA ILE A 747 -14.65 -24.78 8.72
C ILE A 747 -14.66 -24.63 10.23
N ASN A 748 -15.64 -25.19 10.93
CA ASN A 748 -15.75 -25.07 12.39
C ASN A 748 -14.58 -25.76 13.10
N ALA A 749 -14.07 -26.88 12.56
CA ALA A 749 -12.93 -27.60 13.11
C ALA A 749 -11.56 -27.00 12.73
N SER A 750 -11.49 -26.06 11.81
CA SER A 750 -10.26 -25.55 11.21
C SER A 750 -10.00 -24.09 11.58
N ALA A 751 -8.82 -23.79 12.13
CA ALA A 751 -8.37 -22.43 12.37
C ALA A 751 -8.25 -21.62 11.06
N ARG A 752 -7.77 -22.25 9.97
CA ARG A 752 -7.68 -21.63 8.64
C ARG A 752 -9.07 -21.41 8.04
N GLY A 753 -9.95 -22.38 8.14
CA GLY A 753 -11.34 -22.27 7.69
C GLY A 753 -12.07 -21.12 8.40
N GLN A 754 -11.96 -21.03 9.71
CA GLN A 754 -12.51 -19.96 10.53
C GLN A 754 -11.93 -18.59 10.11
N GLN A 755 -10.62 -18.49 9.88
CA GLN A 755 -10.00 -17.25 9.40
C GLN A 755 -10.59 -16.78 8.06
N ILE A 756 -10.70 -17.67 7.09
CA ILE A 756 -11.27 -17.38 5.77
C ILE A 756 -12.72 -16.88 5.92
N MET A 757 -13.53 -17.58 6.71
CA MET A 757 -14.93 -17.20 6.88
C MET A 757 -15.12 -15.93 7.69
N ARG A 758 -14.25 -15.63 8.66
CA ARG A 758 -14.24 -14.39 9.40
C ARG A 758 -14.01 -13.20 8.49
N MET A 759 -13.01 -13.29 7.57
CA MET A 759 -12.74 -12.23 6.59
C MET A 759 -13.93 -12.00 5.65
N LEU A 760 -14.54 -13.09 5.17
CA LEU A 760 -15.72 -13.03 4.31
C LEU A 760 -16.91 -12.42 5.04
N ARG A 761 -17.24 -12.90 6.25
CA ARG A 761 -18.33 -12.36 7.08
C ARG A 761 -18.15 -10.87 7.38
N ALA A 762 -16.92 -10.46 7.67
CA ALA A 762 -16.60 -9.06 7.94
C ALA A 762 -16.97 -8.15 6.77
N ALA A 763 -16.68 -8.57 5.54
CA ALA A 763 -17.04 -7.83 4.34
C ALA A 763 -18.54 -7.94 3.99
N ASP A 764 -19.13 -9.13 4.13
CA ASP A 764 -20.56 -9.36 3.82
C ASP A 764 -21.47 -8.51 4.69
N ARG A 765 -21.14 -8.35 5.98
CA ARG A 765 -21.90 -7.50 6.91
C ARG A 765 -21.95 -6.01 6.52
N LEU A 766 -20.99 -5.51 5.76
CA LEU A 766 -20.96 -4.14 5.24
C LEU A 766 -21.54 -4.05 3.82
N ALA A 767 -21.68 -5.16 3.14
CA ALA A 767 -22.08 -5.22 1.74
C ALA A 767 -23.60 -5.11 1.56
N SER A 768 -24.02 -4.57 0.40
CA SER A 768 -25.41 -4.44 0.02
C SER A 768 -25.62 -4.64 -1.47
N ILE A 769 -26.21 -5.76 -1.87
CA ILE A 769 -26.63 -5.98 -3.26
C ILE A 769 -27.69 -4.95 -3.69
N LYS A 770 -28.49 -4.44 -2.75
CA LYS A 770 -29.48 -3.40 -3.02
C LYS A 770 -28.82 -2.08 -3.42
N SER A 771 -27.66 -1.75 -2.86
CA SER A 771 -26.86 -0.59 -3.29
C SER A 771 -26.36 -0.75 -4.72
N VAL A 772 -25.83 -1.93 -5.08
CA VAL A 772 -25.43 -2.21 -6.48
C VAL A 772 -26.61 -2.09 -7.44
N ALA A 773 -27.77 -2.65 -7.06
CA ALA A 773 -28.99 -2.55 -7.87
C ALA A 773 -29.47 -1.11 -8.05
N ALA A 774 -29.31 -0.28 -7.01
CA ALA A 774 -29.74 1.12 -7.04
C ALA A 774 -29.02 1.93 -8.12
N TYR A 775 -27.75 1.71 -8.32
CA TYR A 775 -26.98 2.38 -9.39
C TYR A 775 -27.46 1.98 -10.79
N GLY A 776 -27.97 0.77 -10.97
CA GLY A 776 -28.57 0.34 -12.23
C GLY A 776 -29.83 1.14 -12.59
N GLU A 777 -30.62 1.57 -11.59
CA GLU A 777 -31.84 2.34 -11.84
C GLU A 777 -31.56 3.74 -12.42
N LEU A 778 -30.40 4.31 -12.27
CA LEU A 778 -30.00 5.56 -12.93
C LEU A 778 -30.06 5.44 -14.47
N PHE A 779 -29.80 4.24 -15.00
CA PHE A 779 -29.85 3.94 -16.44
C PHE A 779 -31.15 3.27 -16.88
N ASN A 780 -32.17 3.30 -16.02
CA ASN A 780 -33.47 2.71 -16.32
C ASN A 780 -34.39 3.75 -16.97
N SER A 781 -34.62 3.66 -18.29
CA SER A 781 -35.54 4.50 -19.04
C SER A 781 -36.94 4.54 -18.42
N ALA A 782 -37.48 3.38 -18.00
CA ALA A 782 -38.79 3.29 -17.38
C ALA A 782 -38.85 3.99 -16.03
N TYR A 783 -37.79 4.02 -15.24
CA TYR A 783 -37.69 4.77 -13.98
C TYR A 783 -37.88 6.27 -14.23
N TRP A 784 -37.19 6.82 -15.22
CA TRP A 784 -37.29 8.26 -15.55
C TRP A 784 -38.68 8.61 -16.12
N ALA A 785 -39.22 7.82 -17.04
CA ALA A 785 -40.55 8.03 -17.58
C ALA A 785 -41.68 7.95 -16.54
N SER A 786 -41.45 7.22 -15.44
CA SER A 786 -42.44 7.07 -14.37
C SER A 786 -42.48 8.24 -13.39
N ARG A 787 -41.41 9.09 -13.32
CA ARG A 787 -41.40 10.23 -12.36
C ARG A 787 -42.50 11.25 -12.63
N PRO A 788 -42.73 11.76 -13.86
CA PRO A 788 -43.79 12.71 -14.16
C PRO A 788 -45.17 12.08 -14.40
N TYR A 789 -45.27 10.74 -14.29
CA TYR A 789 -46.52 10.03 -14.60
C TYR A 789 -47.69 10.54 -13.75
N ARG A 790 -48.85 10.75 -14.39
CA ARG A 790 -50.07 11.30 -13.77
C ARG A 790 -49.88 12.68 -13.10
N GLY A 791 -49.01 13.52 -13.66
CA GLY A 791 -48.79 14.88 -13.17
C GLY A 791 -47.90 14.96 -11.94
N MET A 792 -47.25 13.90 -11.56
CA MET A 792 -46.20 13.93 -10.55
C MET A 792 -44.98 14.70 -11.12
N GLU A 793 -44.36 15.56 -10.30
CA GLU A 793 -43.14 16.29 -10.68
C GLU A 793 -43.19 16.96 -12.08
N GLN A 794 -44.34 17.67 -12.38
CA GLN A 794 -44.56 18.29 -13.70
C GLN A 794 -43.44 19.21 -14.17
N HIS A 795 -42.76 19.90 -13.23
CA HIS A 795 -41.62 20.78 -13.53
C HIS A 795 -40.41 20.04 -14.10
N LEU A 796 -40.31 18.73 -13.91
CA LEU A 796 -39.23 17.87 -14.42
C LEU A 796 -39.68 17.04 -15.64
N GLU A 797 -40.91 17.16 -16.11
CA GLU A 797 -41.44 16.29 -17.17
C GLU A 797 -40.56 16.26 -18.39
N ALA A 798 -40.16 17.42 -18.91
CA ALA A 798 -39.32 17.52 -20.09
C ALA A 798 -37.92 16.85 -19.88
N ALA A 799 -37.31 17.06 -18.72
CA ALA A 799 -36.01 16.50 -18.39
C ALA A 799 -36.08 14.97 -18.19
N CYS A 800 -37.13 14.50 -17.49
CA CYS A 800 -37.36 13.06 -17.28
C CYS A 800 -37.64 12.32 -18.59
N LEU A 801 -38.41 12.90 -19.50
CA LEU A 801 -38.68 12.31 -20.80
C LEU A 801 -37.42 12.32 -21.69
N ALA A 802 -36.63 13.38 -21.66
CA ALA A 802 -35.34 13.41 -22.36
C ALA A 802 -34.37 12.35 -21.84
N LEU A 803 -34.31 12.12 -20.53
CA LEU A 803 -33.53 11.03 -19.94
C LEU A 803 -34.08 9.66 -20.36
N ALA A 804 -35.39 9.46 -20.30
CA ALA A 804 -36.01 8.20 -20.67
C ALA A 804 -35.71 7.85 -22.12
N ASP A 805 -35.81 8.81 -23.02
CA ASP A 805 -35.51 8.63 -24.46
C ASP A 805 -34.01 8.30 -24.66
N LYS A 806 -33.12 9.10 -24.08
CA LYS A 806 -31.67 8.90 -24.17
C LYS A 806 -31.21 7.52 -23.69
N LEU A 807 -31.86 6.99 -22.64
CA LEU A 807 -31.50 5.73 -21.99
C LEU A 807 -32.28 4.51 -22.55
N THR A 808 -33.13 4.68 -23.56
CA THR A 808 -33.93 3.59 -24.11
C THR A 808 -33.09 2.42 -24.65
N THR A 809 -31.95 2.72 -25.23
CA THR A 809 -31.03 1.72 -25.82
C THR A 809 -29.81 1.43 -24.92
N ASP A 810 -29.76 1.98 -23.69
CA ASP A 810 -28.64 1.81 -22.77
C ASP A 810 -28.65 0.41 -22.14
N ASP A 811 -27.53 -0.28 -22.22
CA ASP A 811 -27.39 -1.65 -21.71
C ASP A 811 -26.93 -1.73 -20.24
N ARG A 812 -26.53 -0.60 -19.62
CA ARG A 812 -26.03 -0.55 -18.23
C ARG A 812 -27.06 -1.05 -17.23
N ASN A 813 -28.32 -0.65 -17.36
CA ASN A 813 -29.40 -1.15 -16.50
C ASN A 813 -29.52 -2.69 -16.57
N SER A 814 -29.52 -3.26 -17.78
CA SER A 814 -29.58 -4.69 -18.00
C SER A 814 -28.38 -5.42 -17.38
N ALA A 815 -27.20 -4.83 -17.50
CA ALA A 815 -25.97 -5.36 -16.91
C ALA A 815 -26.06 -5.42 -15.37
N PHE A 816 -26.47 -4.34 -14.72
CA PHE A 816 -26.68 -4.29 -13.26
C PHE A 816 -27.75 -5.28 -12.78
N ARG A 817 -28.86 -5.39 -13.48
CA ARG A 817 -29.93 -6.34 -13.13
C ARG A 817 -29.47 -7.77 -13.22
N THR A 818 -28.74 -8.12 -14.24
CA THR A 818 -28.19 -9.48 -14.43
C THR A 818 -27.15 -9.79 -13.36
N LEU A 819 -26.21 -8.86 -13.09
CA LEU A 819 -25.20 -9.02 -12.05
C LEU A 819 -25.84 -9.24 -10.68
N THR A 820 -26.77 -8.35 -10.29
CA THR A 820 -27.41 -8.41 -8.97
C THR A 820 -28.30 -9.64 -8.80
N SER A 821 -28.95 -10.13 -9.86
CA SER A 821 -29.70 -11.39 -9.82
C SER A 821 -28.77 -12.58 -9.51
N ARG A 822 -27.61 -12.65 -10.16
CA ARG A 822 -26.63 -13.70 -9.88
C ARG A 822 -26.06 -13.58 -8.46
N LEU A 823 -25.75 -12.37 -8.00
CA LEU A 823 -25.27 -12.12 -6.62
C LEU A 823 -26.30 -12.55 -5.59
N ARG A 824 -27.59 -12.28 -5.80
CA ARG A 824 -28.67 -12.71 -4.88
C ARG A 824 -28.75 -14.22 -4.75
N VAL A 825 -28.61 -14.94 -5.85
CA VAL A 825 -28.61 -16.42 -5.83
C VAL A 825 -27.44 -16.95 -5.00
N ASP A 826 -26.25 -16.40 -5.17
CA ASP A 826 -25.09 -16.80 -4.39
C ASP A 826 -25.22 -16.40 -2.90
N ALA A 827 -25.76 -15.21 -2.61
CA ALA A 827 -25.97 -14.73 -1.25
C ALA A 827 -26.94 -15.60 -0.44
N VAL A 828 -28.02 -16.11 -1.06
CA VAL A 828 -28.95 -17.06 -0.40
C VAL A 828 -28.22 -18.36 -0.01
N LYS A 829 -27.35 -18.85 -0.89
CA LYS A 829 -26.54 -20.04 -0.62
C LYS A 829 -25.48 -19.76 0.46
N LEU A 830 -24.85 -18.59 0.40
CA LEU A 830 -23.90 -18.15 1.43
C LEU A 830 -24.56 -18.06 2.80
N HIS A 831 -25.76 -17.49 2.89
CA HIS A 831 -26.50 -17.42 4.15
C HIS A 831 -26.73 -18.81 4.77
N ARG A 832 -27.12 -19.81 3.97
CA ARG A 832 -27.27 -21.21 4.42
C ARG A 832 -25.98 -21.81 4.97
N LEU A 833 -24.83 -21.48 4.39
CA LEU A 833 -23.54 -21.88 4.89
C LEU A 833 -23.22 -21.18 6.21
N LEU A 834 -23.42 -19.86 6.27
CA LEU A 834 -23.10 -19.04 7.44
C LEU A 834 -23.93 -19.38 8.67
N GLU A 835 -25.18 -19.87 8.50
CA GLU A 835 -26.03 -20.35 9.60
C GLU A 835 -25.48 -21.62 10.29
N ARG A 836 -24.64 -22.40 9.62
CA ARG A 836 -24.03 -23.64 10.12
C ARG A 836 -22.62 -23.47 10.64
N ILE A 837 -22.02 -22.35 10.39
CA ILE A 837 -20.69 -22.00 10.90
C ILE A 837 -20.86 -21.30 12.24
N ASP A 838 -20.04 -21.69 13.22
CA ASP A 838 -20.06 -21.14 14.56
C ASP A 838 -20.07 -19.60 14.54
N PRO A 839 -20.93 -18.97 15.35
CA PRO A 839 -21.04 -17.55 15.39
C PRO A 839 -19.74 -16.92 15.90
N GLU A 840 -19.29 -15.89 15.23
CA GLU A 840 -18.19 -15.06 15.68
C GLU A 840 -18.71 -14.04 16.70
N VAL A 841 -17.88 -13.71 17.70
CA VAL A 841 -18.18 -12.59 18.61
C VAL A 841 -18.31 -11.31 17.76
N GLU A 842 -19.51 -10.74 17.73
CA GLU A 842 -19.78 -9.54 16.96
C GLU A 842 -18.95 -8.36 17.45
N SER A 843 -18.27 -7.69 16.55
CA SER A 843 -17.75 -6.36 16.85
C SER A 843 -18.92 -5.38 16.92
N ALA A 844 -19.13 -4.78 18.08
CA ALA A 844 -20.14 -3.75 18.28
C ALA A 844 -20.00 -2.62 17.23
N GLY A 845 -21.14 -2.08 16.76
CA GLY A 845 -21.18 -0.93 15.85
C GLY A 845 -21.18 -1.26 14.35
N ARG A 846 -21.05 -2.51 13.90
CA ARG A 846 -21.10 -2.82 12.46
C ARG A 846 -22.43 -2.54 11.80
N GLU A 847 -23.53 -2.75 12.50
CA GLU A 847 -24.86 -2.45 11.96
C GLU A 847 -25.06 -0.94 11.77
N ASP A 848 -24.54 -0.12 12.67
CA ASP A 848 -24.58 1.34 12.49
C ASP A 848 -23.73 1.79 11.30
N VAL A 849 -22.56 1.21 11.11
CA VAL A 849 -21.72 1.44 9.91
C VAL A 849 -22.50 1.06 8.64
N ARG A 850 -23.20 -0.07 8.62
CA ARG A 850 -24.00 -0.51 7.49
C ARG A 850 -25.12 0.46 7.17
N ARG A 851 -25.78 1.02 8.20
CA ARG A 851 -26.82 2.05 8.03
C ARG A 851 -26.26 3.35 7.49
N SER A 852 -25.11 3.80 8.01
CA SER A 852 -24.40 4.99 7.50
C SER A 852 -23.96 4.79 6.04
N LEU A 853 -23.46 3.61 5.67
CA LEU A 853 -23.16 3.26 4.27
C LEU A 853 -24.40 3.34 3.39
N GLY A 854 -25.54 2.80 3.84
CA GLY A 854 -26.81 2.89 3.11
C GLY A 854 -27.28 4.32 2.89
N ALA A 855 -27.16 5.19 3.91
CA ALA A 855 -27.49 6.61 3.82
C ALA A 855 -26.57 7.35 2.84
N LEU A 856 -25.26 7.10 2.90
CA LEU A 856 -24.28 7.66 1.95
C LEU A 856 -24.58 7.23 0.50
N GLN A 857 -24.95 5.97 0.29
CA GLN A 857 -25.33 5.48 -1.04
C GLN A 857 -26.61 6.16 -1.57
N ALA A 858 -27.62 6.38 -0.72
CA ALA A 858 -28.85 7.06 -1.10
C ALA A 858 -28.61 8.54 -1.40
N LEU A 859 -27.80 9.24 -0.60
CA LEU A 859 -27.40 10.63 -0.85
C LEU A 859 -26.66 10.75 -2.20
N ARG A 860 -25.69 9.88 -2.46
CA ARG A 860 -24.95 9.90 -3.73
C ARG A 860 -25.86 9.61 -4.92
N LEU A 861 -26.80 8.68 -4.77
CA LEU A 861 -27.79 8.40 -5.79
C LEU A 861 -28.65 9.63 -6.11
N ALA A 862 -29.08 10.40 -5.09
CA ALA A 862 -29.84 11.63 -5.28
C ALA A 862 -29.01 12.70 -6.01
N LEU A 863 -27.74 12.88 -5.64
CA LEU A 863 -26.82 13.81 -6.32
C LEU A 863 -26.60 13.42 -7.79
N MET A 864 -26.43 12.13 -8.07
CA MET A 864 -26.30 11.63 -9.44
C MET A 864 -27.57 11.83 -10.26
N GLN A 865 -28.75 11.63 -9.66
CA GLN A 865 -30.02 11.94 -10.31
C GLN A 865 -30.12 13.43 -10.64
N HIS A 866 -29.72 14.31 -9.72
CA HIS A 866 -29.67 15.75 -9.93
C HIS A 866 -28.74 16.13 -11.10
N MET A 867 -27.51 15.61 -11.11
CA MET A 867 -26.57 15.84 -12.21
C MET A 867 -27.12 15.36 -13.56
N PHE A 868 -27.78 14.20 -13.61
CA PHE A 868 -28.39 13.66 -14.83
C PHE A 868 -29.54 14.55 -15.35
N LEU A 869 -30.40 15.02 -14.44
CA LEU A 869 -31.49 15.95 -14.77
C LEU A 869 -30.97 17.28 -15.30
N LEU A 870 -29.91 17.83 -14.70
CA LEU A 870 -29.27 19.05 -15.18
C LEU A 870 -28.61 18.85 -16.56
N ALA A 871 -27.89 17.75 -16.75
CA ALA A 871 -27.15 17.50 -17.98
C ALA A 871 -28.03 17.47 -19.22
N VAL A 872 -29.24 16.87 -19.15
CA VAL A 872 -30.16 16.82 -20.30
C VAL A 872 -30.87 18.15 -20.54
N GLN A 873 -30.78 19.12 -19.65
CA GLN A 873 -31.36 20.46 -19.78
C GLN A 873 -30.34 21.49 -20.30
N ILE A 874 -29.06 21.14 -20.38
CA ILE A 874 -28.02 22.03 -20.92
C ILE A 874 -28.43 22.50 -22.32
N PRO A 875 -28.38 23.82 -22.62
CA PRO A 875 -28.72 24.33 -23.94
C PRO A 875 -27.84 23.73 -25.04
N ALA A 876 -28.31 23.74 -26.28
CA ALA A 876 -27.52 23.29 -27.41
C ALA A 876 -26.44 24.33 -27.74
N PHE A 877 -25.25 23.88 -28.06
CA PHE A 877 -24.13 24.69 -28.50
C PHE A 877 -23.60 24.24 -29.87
N SER A 878 -22.76 25.05 -30.48
CA SER A 878 -22.27 24.81 -31.83
C SER A 878 -21.44 23.51 -31.93
N ARG A 879 -21.67 22.72 -32.97
CA ARG A 879 -20.88 21.54 -33.33
C ARG A 879 -19.45 21.85 -33.74
N SER A 880 -19.13 23.13 -33.99
CA SER A 880 -17.77 23.57 -34.28
C SER A 880 -16.79 23.44 -33.10
N ASN A 881 -17.28 23.00 -31.92
CA ASN A 881 -16.49 22.80 -30.73
C ASN A 881 -15.88 21.38 -30.59
N ASP A 882 -15.77 20.61 -31.66
CA ASP A 882 -15.23 19.23 -31.70
C ASP A 882 -15.98 18.21 -30.83
N ILE A 883 -16.86 18.66 -29.94
CA ILE A 883 -17.64 17.87 -29.00
C ILE A 883 -19.08 18.28 -29.06
N SER A 884 -19.99 17.35 -29.13
CA SER A 884 -21.42 17.59 -29.13
C SER A 884 -21.97 17.68 -27.67
N ARG A 885 -23.16 18.29 -27.55
CA ARG A 885 -23.93 18.26 -26.32
C ARG A 885 -24.16 16.82 -25.81
N ASP A 886 -24.37 15.89 -26.73
CA ASP A 886 -24.58 14.48 -26.40
C ASP A 886 -23.34 13.81 -25.80
N ASP A 887 -22.15 14.22 -26.24
CA ASP A 887 -20.88 13.75 -25.64
C ASP A 887 -20.72 14.28 -24.21
N VAL A 888 -21.09 15.55 -23.99
CA VAL A 888 -21.07 16.13 -22.63
C VAL A 888 -22.08 15.42 -21.71
N ILE A 889 -23.28 15.13 -22.18
CA ILE A 889 -24.26 14.34 -21.41
C ILE A 889 -23.68 12.96 -21.04
N GLU A 890 -23.03 12.27 -21.99
CA GLU A 890 -22.41 10.98 -21.71
C GLU A 890 -21.22 11.10 -20.73
N MET A 891 -20.46 12.19 -20.80
CA MET A 891 -19.41 12.45 -19.80
C MET A 891 -20.02 12.59 -18.40
N VAL A 892 -21.15 13.24 -18.25
CA VAL A 892 -21.86 13.34 -16.95
C VAL A 892 -22.38 11.96 -16.52
N PHE A 893 -22.96 11.17 -17.42
CA PHE A 893 -23.46 9.82 -17.11
C PHE A 893 -22.36 8.86 -16.68
N THR A 894 -21.13 9.07 -17.17
CA THR A 894 -19.95 8.28 -16.78
C THR A 894 -19.12 8.94 -15.67
N LEU A 895 -19.60 10.03 -15.09
CA LEU A 895 -18.93 10.81 -14.04
C LEU A 895 -17.54 11.36 -14.44
N ARG A 896 -17.36 11.64 -15.73
CA ARG A 896 -16.21 12.41 -16.23
C ARG A 896 -16.53 13.90 -16.10
N ILE A 897 -16.80 14.33 -14.89
CA ILE A 897 -17.35 15.67 -14.65
C ILE A 897 -16.34 16.77 -14.99
N ASP A 898 -15.09 16.62 -14.61
CA ASP A 898 -14.05 17.63 -14.93
C ASP A 898 -13.91 17.84 -16.45
N ASP A 899 -13.95 16.75 -17.23
CA ASP A 899 -13.94 16.83 -18.70
C ASP A 899 -15.20 17.53 -19.20
N ALA A 900 -16.37 17.19 -18.68
CA ALA A 900 -17.63 17.81 -19.04
C ALA A 900 -17.65 19.31 -18.71
N LEU A 901 -17.21 19.70 -17.52
CA LEU A 901 -17.14 21.10 -17.08
C LEU A 901 -16.15 21.91 -17.90
N ALA A 902 -15.00 21.33 -18.23
CA ALA A 902 -14.00 21.98 -19.11
C ALA A 902 -14.59 22.29 -20.48
N GLN A 903 -15.36 21.36 -21.07
CA GLN A 903 -16.05 21.59 -22.35
C GLN A 903 -17.17 22.61 -22.22
N LEU A 904 -17.98 22.54 -21.14
CA LEU A 904 -19.06 23.50 -20.92
C LEU A 904 -18.53 24.92 -20.70
N ARG A 905 -17.45 25.10 -19.92
CA ARG A 905 -16.82 26.40 -19.72
C ARG A 905 -16.22 26.95 -21.00
N ARG A 906 -15.76 26.09 -21.91
CA ARG A 906 -15.29 26.51 -23.26
C ARG A 906 -16.46 26.90 -24.14
N ALA A 907 -17.59 26.20 -24.09
CA ALA A 907 -18.79 26.49 -24.86
C ALA A 907 -19.53 27.73 -24.38
N TYR A 908 -19.49 27.98 -23.08
CA TYR A 908 -20.19 29.08 -22.39
C TYR A 908 -19.20 29.90 -21.52
N PRO A 909 -18.27 30.64 -22.14
CA PRO A 909 -17.31 31.40 -21.36
C PRO A 909 -17.98 32.58 -20.65
N VAL A 910 -17.59 32.83 -19.40
CA VAL A 910 -18.07 33.96 -18.56
C VAL A 910 -16.95 34.90 -18.16
N SER A 911 -15.71 34.57 -18.48
CA SER A 911 -14.54 35.38 -18.15
C SER A 911 -14.17 36.22 -19.36
N PHE A 912 -14.55 37.47 -19.35
CA PHE A 912 -14.16 38.46 -20.37
C PHE A 912 -13.60 39.66 -19.64
N PRO A 913 -12.62 40.38 -20.26
CA PRO A 913 -12.29 41.72 -19.78
C PRO A 913 -13.53 42.62 -19.85
N SER A 914 -13.71 43.50 -18.86
CA SER A 914 -14.68 44.54 -18.90
C SER A 914 -14.35 45.52 -20.04
N ILE A 915 -15.36 46.20 -20.59
CA ILE A 915 -15.13 47.24 -21.61
C ILE A 915 -14.21 48.35 -21.07
N THR A 916 -14.25 48.55 -19.75
CA THR A 916 -13.42 49.53 -19.04
C THR A 916 -11.93 49.13 -18.92
N ASP A 917 -11.60 47.85 -19.12
CA ASP A 917 -10.23 47.37 -19.11
C ASP A 917 -9.47 47.73 -20.39
N PHE A 918 -10.21 48.20 -21.42
CA PHE A 918 -9.65 48.62 -22.69
C PHE A 918 -9.52 50.16 -22.74
N SER A 919 -8.33 50.65 -22.94
CA SER A 919 -8.10 52.09 -23.15
C SER A 919 -8.41 52.49 -24.58
N VAL A 920 -9.68 52.35 -25.01
CA VAL A 920 -10.13 52.70 -26.33
C VAL A 920 -10.78 54.10 -26.29
N ALA A 921 -10.30 55.00 -27.14
CA ALA A 921 -10.82 56.38 -27.17
C ALA A 921 -12.14 56.53 -27.93
N GLU A 922 -12.58 55.52 -28.67
CA GLU A 922 -13.86 55.52 -29.38
C GLU A 922 -15.02 55.36 -28.39
N PRO A 923 -16.01 56.24 -28.39
CA PRO A 923 -17.17 56.11 -27.52
C PRO A 923 -17.97 54.85 -27.85
N SER A 924 -18.42 54.13 -26.83
CA SER A 924 -19.29 52.95 -26.97
C SER A 924 -20.45 53.02 -25.98
N ASP A 925 -21.65 52.85 -26.52
CA ASP A 925 -22.87 52.61 -25.73
C ASP A 925 -23.16 51.11 -25.59
N TYR A 926 -22.21 50.24 -25.94
CA TYR A 926 -22.37 48.79 -25.82
C TYR A 926 -22.37 48.40 -24.34
N PRO A 927 -23.40 47.65 -23.88
CA PRO A 927 -23.51 47.33 -22.49
C PRO A 927 -22.38 46.39 -22.05
N ASP A 928 -21.75 46.71 -20.92
CA ASP A 928 -20.69 45.90 -20.33
C ASP A 928 -21.19 44.52 -19.84
N ASP A 929 -22.47 44.40 -19.52
CA ASP A 929 -23.12 43.17 -19.11
C ASP A 929 -23.37 42.15 -20.22
N ALA A 930 -23.12 42.52 -21.49
CA ALA A 930 -23.13 41.58 -22.61
C ALA A 930 -22.14 40.41 -22.40
N ALA A 931 -21.05 40.66 -21.69
CA ALA A 931 -20.08 39.64 -21.31
C ALA A 931 -20.61 38.61 -20.29
N THR A 932 -21.68 38.92 -19.59
CA THR A 932 -22.26 38.02 -18.54
C THR A 932 -23.37 37.12 -19.11
N GLY A 933 -23.62 37.11 -20.40
CA GLY A 933 -24.73 36.38 -21.07
C GLY A 933 -24.78 34.86 -20.77
N TYR A 934 -23.65 34.28 -20.37
CA TYR A 934 -23.59 32.87 -19.94
C TYR A 934 -23.57 32.64 -18.44
N ALA A 935 -23.58 33.66 -17.61
CA ALA A 935 -23.57 33.54 -16.14
C ALA A 935 -24.78 32.77 -15.63
N GLU A 936 -25.96 32.93 -16.26
CA GLU A 936 -27.17 32.19 -15.93
C GLU A 936 -26.96 30.67 -16.24
N ILE A 937 -26.27 30.32 -17.32
CA ILE A 937 -25.96 28.92 -17.67
C ILE A 937 -25.02 28.33 -16.64
N HIS A 938 -24.00 29.07 -16.20
CA HIS A 938 -23.11 28.65 -15.14
C HIS A 938 -23.87 28.40 -13.84
N ALA A 939 -24.62 29.39 -13.36
CA ALA A 939 -25.38 29.30 -12.13
C ALA A 939 -26.44 28.18 -12.14
N ARG A 940 -27.02 27.88 -13.31
CA ARG A 940 -28.11 26.90 -13.43
C ARG A 940 -27.63 25.48 -13.68
N PHE A 941 -26.50 25.27 -14.36
CA PHE A 941 -26.06 23.95 -14.81
C PHE A 941 -24.63 23.61 -14.37
N ILE A 942 -23.67 24.50 -14.61
CA ILE A 942 -22.24 24.20 -14.44
C ILE A 942 -21.90 24.11 -12.95
N ASP A 943 -22.20 25.17 -12.19
CA ASP A 943 -21.87 25.24 -10.77
C ASP A 943 -22.62 24.18 -9.93
N PRO A 944 -23.95 23.91 -10.15
CA PRO A 944 -24.60 22.83 -9.42
C PRO A 944 -24.08 21.43 -9.76
N ILE A 945 -23.67 21.15 -11.02
CA ILE A 945 -23.05 19.87 -11.39
C ILE A 945 -21.70 19.72 -10.67
N GLU A 946 -20.88 20.78 -10.64
CA GLU A 946 -19.59 20.78 -9.95
C GLU A 946 -19.77 20.54 -8.43
N GLN A 947 -20.68 21.27 -7.80
CA GLN A 947 -20.98 21.10 -6.36
C GLN A 947 -21.51 19.70 -6.04
N ALA A 948 -22.45 19.19 -6.83
CA ALA A 948 -22.99 17.85 -6.64
C ALA A 948 -21.91 16.77 -6.81
N HIS A 949 -21.01 16.95 -7.77
CA HIS A 949 -19.86 16.04 -7.96
C HIS A 949 -18.89 16.11 -6.79
N GLY A 950 -18.51 17.30 -6.33
CA GLY A 950 -17.68 17.49 -5.14
C GLY A 950 -18.24 16.78 -3.91
N LEU A 951 -19.55 16.92 -3.65
CA LEU A 951 -20.24 16.17 -2.58
C LEU A 951 -20.21 14.66 -2.83
N SER A 952 -20.38 14.20 -4.07
CA SER A 952 -20.29 12.78 -4.43
C SER A 952 -18.91 12.19 -4.16
N LEU A 953 -17.85 12.94 -4.40
CA LEU A 953 -16.47 12.51 -4.09
C LEU A 953 -16.21 12.46 -2.57
N ARG A 954 -16.75 13.41 -1.80
CA ARG A 954 -16.69 13.38 -0.33
C ARG A 954 -17.45 12.16 0.23
N ILE A 955 -18.64 11.86 -0.30
CA ILE A 955 -19.36 10.62 0.01
C ILE A 955 -18.51 9.39 -0.33
N GLY A 956 -17.81 9.42 -1.46
CA GLY A 956 -16.88 8.36 -1.86
C GLY A 956 -15.76 8.15 -0.82
N ALA A 957 -15.19 9.22 -0.28
CA ALA A 957 -14.20 9.15 0.79
C ALA A 957 -14.78 8.58 2.09
N ALA A 958 -15.97 9.01 2.48
CA ALA A 958 -16.68 8.48 3.65
C ALA A 958 -16.98 6.97 3.52
N ILE A 959 -17.46 6.52 2.36
CA ILE A 959 -17.69 5.10 2.06
C ILE A 959 -16.38 4.32 2.20
N ALA A 960 -15.29 4.80 1.62
CA ALA A 960 -13.99 4.14 1.69
C ALA A 960 -13.46 4.06 3.14
N ASN A 961 -13.63 5.11 3.94
CA ASN A 961 -13.24 5.12 5.35
C ASN A 961 -14.10 4.17 6.21
N HIS A 962 -15.41 4.06 5.94
CA HIS A 962 -16.30 3.10 6.63
C HIS A 962 -15.95 1.64 6.32
N PHE A 963 -15.71 1.30 5.05
CA PHE A 963 -15.23 -0.04 4.69
C PHE A 963 -13.84 -0.28 5.26
N GLY A 964 -13.01 0.74 5.27
CA GLY A 964 -11.63 0.67 5.76
C GLY A 964 -10.71 -0.13 4.87
N ALA A 965 -9.43 0.17 4.99
CA ALA A 965 -8.34 -0.63 4.48
C ALA A 965 -7.32 -0.82 5.61
N HIS A 966 -6.60 -1.92 5.58
CA HIS A 966 -5.57 -2.23 6.57
C HIS A 966 -4.17 -2.25 5.93
N GLY A 967 -4.01 -1.51 4.83
CA GLY A 967 -2.76 -1.16 4.17
C GLY A 967 -1.90 -2.28 3.73
#